data_20255c952c9adbddf37b54996b2d6898
#
_entry.id   20255c952c9adbddf37b54996b2d6898
#
_cell.length_a   1.000
_cell.length_b   1.000
_cell.length_c   1.000
_cell.angle_alpha   90.00
_cell.angle_beta   90.00
_cell.angle_gamma   90.00
#
_symmetry.space_group_name_H-M   'P 1'
#
loop_
_entity.id
_entity.type
_entity.pdbx_description
1 polymer ?
#
loop_
_entity_poly.entity_id
_entity_poly.type
_entity_poly.pdbx_seq_one_letter_code
_entity_poly.pdbx_strand_id
1 'polypeptide(L)'
;MTTPKNITRGQLLKGAAASVPAVMLGANAAKALAGGGAEAAAAAAGFGGKNVILFMTDQERAIQHFPKGWAEKNLPGQMRLAKTGMTFRNNFTNACMCSPARTTMMTGFMPAQHQVRHTLESDMNDTFDSEGNLIYEYPNVPLSTEMKNMCTVMAASGYNVVWKGKFHMTKQDVTPPSPLPAAGDTATGTVQAWTPADVAAYGGQRWNPADAGANQSLPEGGGNPGGGGDNDDRFMNDNGSMSDGDEGVLAYINSVAATQAPFFLVISLVNPHDVLFYPASFSDSEYPSSDLDGDIQLPSTVDENLKTKPKVQAAFRKIFLLGNTITTKYQQRRYLNFYANLMKEADGYLVQTLDALEAQNLLDDTVIIRTADHGEMAMCHDGVGEKNFNFYEETMKVPLIYSNPQIFPKPRTSDALVSHVDLVPTLATLFGAPSSARANWNGVDYSKLLVNPKAKAVQDYVMFTYDDYQSGQASKLHPYGANHISSIRETRWKLARYYDPLGLVPAEYEMYDLQRDPSEKKNLAAPGFRRSSLQQREYKRLKAKLTRVEATRLGPIPGTAQTINMTASTAQTKNSKTFKFTDKGTCIGMPTGSGNTLIDWVLDPAKGTGVGKVTLSSGAGLIKGVAKITFVADTAADLITLTGTMSITSGTGDFRGLKASALTFVETDNLAGTDGQITITGNATYQK
;
A
#
# COMPACT_ATOMS: atom_id res chain seq x y z
N MET A 1 24.03 -56.78 -10.66
CA MET A 1 22.92 -56.37 -9.77
C MET A 1 23.54 -55.93 -8.47
N THR A 2 23.72 -54.63 -8.28
CA THR A 2 24.17 -54.02 -7.03
C THR A 2 23.30 -52.81 -6.75
N THR A 3 22.58 -52.89 -5.65
CA THR A 3 21.68 -51.89 -5.11
C THR A 3 22.41 -50.61 -4.73
N PRO A 4 21.82 -49.41 -4.92
CA PRO A 4 22.43 -48.15 -4.48
C PRO A 4 22.24 -47.94 -2.99
N LYS A 5 23.32 -47.54 -2.31
CA LYS A 5 23.34 -47.19 -0.88
C LYS A 5 22.62 -45.84 -0.61
N ASN A 6 21.71 -45.84 0.35
CA ASN A 6 21.05 -44.66 0.88
C ASN A 6 22.07 -43.70 1.53
N ILE A 7 22.06 -42.43 1.08
CA ILE A 7 22.78 -41.33 1.71
C ILE A 7 21.87 -40.69 2.75
N THR A 8 22.31 -40.63 4.00
CA THR A 8 21.55 -40.03 5.09
C THR A 8 21.68 -38.51 5.12
N ARG A 9 20.66 -37.85 5.64
CA ARG A 9 20.51 -36.39 5.74
C ARG A 9 21.69 -35.64 6.43
N GLY A 10 22.58 -36.37 7.12
CA GLY A 10 23.74 -35.81 7.81
C GLY A 10 24.99 -35.62 6.93
N GLN A 11 25.02 -36.16 5.73
CA GLN A 11 26.21 -36.09 4.82
C GLN A 11 26.11 -34.97 3.77
N LEU A 12 24.93 -34.31 3.66
CA LEU A 12 24.72 -33.20 2.71
C LEU A 12 25.11 -31.82 3.28
N LEU A 13 25.49 -31.73 4.55
CA LEU A 13 25.78 -30.46 5.26
C LEU A 13 27.31 -30.16 5.43
N LYS A 14 28.18 -30.90 4.80
CA LYS A 14 29.65 -30.69 4.90
C LYS A 14 30.34 -30.46 3.54
N GLY A 15 29.80 -29.58 2.70
CA GLY A 15 30.47 -29.33 1.43
C GLY A 15 29.95 -28.12 0.67
N ALA A 16 29.82 -26.96 1.29
CA ALA A 16 29.64 -25.70 0.57
C ALA A 16 30.04 -24.51 1.44
N ALA A 17 31.31 -24.45 1.82
CA ALA A 17 31.94 -23.19 2.21
C ALA A 17 32.66 -22.63 0.97
N ALA A 18 31.93 -22.04 0.05
CA ALA A 18 32.46 -21.22 -1.03
C ALA A 18 32.04 -19.76 -0.78
N SER A 19 33.04 -18.92 -0.61
CA SER A 19 33.02 -17.49 -0.40
C SER A 19 32.08 -16.76 -1.34
N VAL A 20 31.01 -16.18 -0.78
CA VAL A 20 30.22 -15.14 -1.43
C VAL A 20 30.94 -13.82 -1.16
N PRO A 21 31.25 -12.98 -2.16
CA PRO A 21 31.82 -11.66 -1.91
C PRO A 21 30.79 -10.81 -1.15
N ALA A 22 31.19 -10.30 0.01
CA ALA A 22 30.43 -9.32 0.78
C ALA A 22 30.25 -8.06 -0.08
N VAL A 23 29.04 -7.88 -0.63
CA VAL A 23 28.62 -6.60 -1.17
C VAL A 23 28.56 -5.65 0.02
N MET A 24 29.38 -4.61 0.01
CA MET A 24 29.40 -3.56 1.02
C MET A 24 28.00 -2.91 1.10
N LEU A 25 27.19 -3.39 2.02
CA LEU A 25 26.14 -2.59 2.64
C LEU A 25 26.85 -1.44 3.34
N GLY A 26 26.44 -0.20 3.02
CA GLY A 26 27.14 0.99 3.50
C GLY A 26 27.41 0.92 5.00
N ALA A 27 28.62 1.24 5.41
CA ALA A 27 29.18 1.09 6.75
C ALA A 27 28.32 1.67 7.90
N ASN A 28 27.28 2.44 7.59
CA ASN A 28 26.34 3.00 8.56
C ASN A 28 25.22 2.02 8.95
N ALA A 29 24.81 1.09 8.09
CA ALA A 29 23.80 0.07 8.45
C ALA A 29 24.43 -1.04 9.32
N ALA A 30 25.66 -1.45 8.99
CA ALA A 30 26.39 -2.45 9.80
C ALA A 30 26.79 -1.91 11.20
N LYS A 31 27.09 -0.60 11.33
CA LYS A 31 27.35 0.04 12.63
C LYS A 31 26.08 0.21 13.47
N ALA A 32 24.92 0.41 12.86
CA ALA A 32 23.64 0.44 13.59
C ALA A 32 23.26 -0.95 14.13
N LEU A 33 23.60 -2.03 13.41
CA LEU A 33 23.37 -3.41 13.86
C LEU A 33 24.36 -3.89 14.94
N ALA A 34 25.59 -3.37 14.99
CA ALA A 34 26.61 -3.82 15.95
C ALA A 34 26.63 -3.03 17.26
N GLY A 35 26.10 -1.78 17.27
CA GLY A 35 26.02 -0.93 18.48
C GLY A 35 24.72 -1.07 19.28
N GLY A 36 23.72 -1.78 18.73
CA GLY A 36 22.36 -1.78 19.25
C GLY A 36 22.04 -2.72 20.41
N GLY A 37 22.90 -3.65 20.72
CA GLY A 37 22.55 -4.74 21.65
C GLY A 37 22.24 -4.27 23.08
N ALA A 38 23.05 -3.41 23.66
CA ALA A 38 22.84 -2.94 25.03
C ALA A 38 21.76 -1.85 25.14
N GLU A 39 21.66 -0.95 24.17
CA GLU A 39 20.62 0.08 24.12
C GLU A 39 19.24 -0.52 23.78
N ALA A 40 19.20 -1.51 22.88
CA ALA A 40 18.00 -2.24 22.55
C ALA A 40 17.48 -3.09 23.73
N ALA A 41 18.39 -3.72 24.49
CA ALA A 41 18.03 -4.45 25.71
C ALA A 41 17.51 -3.52 26.81
N ALA A 42 18.08 -2.34 26.97
CA ALA A 42 17.60 -1.34 27.92
C ALA A 42 16.24 -0.76 27.50
N ALA A 43 16.01 -0.54 26.18
CA ALA A 43 14.72 -0.13 25.64
C ALA A 43 13.65 -1.22 25.85
N ALA A 44 13.99 -2.48 25.60
CA ALA A 44 13.10 -3.61 25.79
C ALA A 44 12.69 -3.80 27.25
N ALA A 45 13.59 -3.54 28.20
CA ALA A 45 13.30 -3.71 29.63
C ALA A 45 12.12 -2.88 30.15
N GLY A 46 11.81 -1.74 29.53
CA GLY A 46 10.66 -0.91 29.89
C GLY A 46 9.35 -1.30 29.18
N PHE A 47 9.43 -1.99 28.08
CA PHE A 47 8.28 -2.33 27.23
C PHE A 47 7.92 -3.81 27.31
N GLY A 48 8.89 -4.70 27.51
CA GLY A 48 8.71 -6.14 27.50
C GLY A 48 7.67 -6.63 28.52
N GLY A 49 6.79 -7.53 28.08
CA GLY A 49 5.74 -8.11 28.90
C GLY A 49 4.50 -7.26 29.11
N LYS A 50 4.50 -5.99 28.67
CA LYS A 50 3.29 -5.15 28.68
C LYS A 50 2.38 -5.49 27.53
N ASN A 51 1.07 -5.36 27.72
CA ASN A 51 0.10 -5.38 26.64
C ASN A 51 0.39 -4.26 25.64
N VAL A 52 -0.01 -4.45 24.40
CA VAL A 52 0.18 -3.45 23.34
C VAL A 52 -1.13 -3.22 22.61
N ILE A 53 -1.51 -1.96 22.46
CA ILE A 53 -2.61 -1.56 21.58
C ILE A 53 -2.03 -0.69 20.46
N LEU A 54 -2.28 -1.08 19.21
CA LEU A 54 -2.12 -0.20 18.06
C LEU A 54 -3.49 0.37 17.70
N PHE A 55 -3.71 1.63 18.04
CA PHE A 55 -4.93 2.37 17.70
C PHE A 55 -4.67 3.17 16.42
N MET A 56 -5.32 2.80 15.34
CA MET A 56 -5.15 3.35 14.02
C MET A 56 -6.45 3.86 13.44
N THR A 57 -6.41 5.06 12.85
CA THR A 57 -7.50 5.66 12.07
C THR A 57 -7.15 5.60 10.58
N ASP A 58 -8.14 5.68 9.70
CA ASP A 58 -7.95 5.79 8.24
C ASP A 58 -8.07 7.26 7.82
N GLN A 59 -7.14 7.71 6.98
CA GLN A 59 -7.16 9.04 6.34
C GLN A 59 -7.00 10.22 7.31
N GLU A 60 -6.40 10.01 8.48
CA GLU A 60 -6.19 11.09 9.45
C GLU A 60 -4.79 11.71 9.34
N ARG A 61 -4.73 12.94 8.86
CA ARG A 61 -3.48 13.71 8.83
C ARG A 61 -3.12 14.31 10.19
N ALA A 62 -1.84 14.58 10.40
CA ALA A 62 -1.42 15.44 11.50
C ALA A 62 -2.06 16.84 11.37
N ILE A 63 -2.45 17.42 12.49
CA ILE A 63 -3.06 18.76 12.54
C ILE A 63 -2.04 19.79 12.06
N GLN A 64 -2.39 20.58 11.06
CA GLN A 64 -1.51 21.56 10.43
C GLN A 64 -2.08 22.98 10.48
N HIS A 65 -3.19 23.23 9.74
CA HIS A 65 -3.77 24.57 9.59
C HIS A 65 -5.04 24.81 10.45
N PHE A 66 -5.40 23.86 11.30
CA PHE A 66 -6.54 24.00 12.20
C PHE A 66 -6.27 25.10 13.23
N PRO A 67 -7.31 25.71 13.82
CA PRO A 67 -7.15 26.73 14.83
C PRO A 67 -6.24 26.27 15.97
N LYS A 68 -5.39 27.18 16.46
CA LYS A 68 -4.52 26.87 17.59
C LYS A 68 -5.37 26.43 18.81
N GLY A 69 -4.99 25.32 19.42
CA GLY A 69 -5.71 24.73 20.55
C GLY A 69 -6.91 23.88 20.13
N TRP A 70 -7.11 23.66 18.82
CA TRP A 70 -8.24 22.88 18.35
C TRP A 70 -8.15 21.42 18.82
N ALA A 71 -6.99 20.79 18.72
CA ALA A 71 -6.81 19.40 19.17
C ALA A 71 -7.00 19.27 20.68
N GLU A 72 -6.44 20.21 21.45
CA GLU A 72 -6.57 20.25 22.91
C GLU A 72 -8.04 20.35 23.36
N LYS A 73 -8.87 21.03 22.58
CA LYS A 73 -10.30 21.19 22.87
C LYS A 73 -11.14 20.01 22.40
N ASN A 74 -10.77 19.39 21.29
CA ASN A 74 -11.67 18.51 20.54
C ASN A 74 -11.22 17.04 20.48
N LEU A 75 -9.97 16.73 20.86
CA LEU A 75 -9.42 15.37 20.83
C LEU A 75 -8.93 14.95 22.24
N PRO A 76 -9.86 14.76 23.21
CA PRO A 76 -9.50 14.43 24.60
C PRO A 76 -8.76 13.11 24.74
N GLY A 77 -9.05 12.10 23.92
CA GLY A 77 -8.35 10.82 23.91
C GLY A 77 -6.89 10.98 23.53
N GLN A 78 -6.63 11.69 22.42
CA GLN A 78 -5.26 12.01 21.99
C GLN A 78 -4.51 12.83 23.05
N MET A 79 -5.18 13.77 23.73
CA MET A 79 -4.56 14.57 24.78
C MET A 79 -4.24 13.75 26.03
N ARG A 80 -5.06 12.76 26.39
CA ARG A 80 -4.73 11.79 27.47
C ARG A 80 -3.46 11.01 27.12
N LEU A 81 -3.34 10.48 25.89
CA LEU A 81 -2.14 9.79 25.44
C LEU A 81 -0.90 10.70 25.45
N ALA A 82 -1.02 11.93 24.96
CA ALA A 82 0.10 12.87 24.92
C ALA A 82 0.61 13.26 26.32
N LYS A 83 -0.26 13.28 27.33
CA LYS A 83 0.07 13.62 28.73
C LYS A 83 1.00 12.59 29.37
N THR A 84 0.83 11.32 29.03
CA THR A 84 1.63 10.18 29.51
C THR A 84 2.30 9.45 28.35
N GLY A 85 2.87 10.22 27.42
CA GLY A 85 3.38 9.65 26.18
C GLY A 85 4.56 10.39 25.57
N MET A 86 5.07 9.76 24.53
CA MET A 86 6.08 10.28 23.60
C MET A 86 5.42 10.60 22.27
N THR A 87 5.31 11.88 21.92
CA THR A 87 4.76 12.35 20.64
C THR A 87 5.89 12.57 19.63
N PHE A 88 5.80 11.93 18.47
CA PHE A 88 6.67 12.18 17.33
C PHE A 88 6.02 13.22 16.40
N ARG A 89 6.65 14.40 16.30
CA ARG A 89 6.12 15.49 15.47
C ARG A 89 6.39 15.30 13.97
N ASN A 90 7.26 14.37 13.59
CA ASN A 90 7.65 14.08 12.23
C ASN A 90 7.54 12.58 11.93
N ASN A 91 6.31 12.08 12.01
CA ASN A 91 5.95 10.74 11.55
C ASN A 91 5.25 10.82 10.18
N PHE A 92 5.56 9.87 9.29
CA PHE A 92 5.10 9.88 7.91
C PHE A 92 4.63 8.50 7.47
N THR A 93 3.59 8.46 6.63
CA THR A 93 3.34 7.30 5.79
C THR A 93 4.40 7.19 4.69
N ASN A 94 4.65 5.98 4.21
CA ASN A 94 5.60 5.73 3.12
C ASN A 94 4.92 5.45 1.78
N ALA A 95 3.61 5.28 1.80
CA ALA A 95 2.81 5.01 0.61
C ALA A 95 1.38 5.54 0.79
N CYS A 96 0.70 5.73 -0.27
CA CYS A 96 -0.74 5.86 -0.44
C CYS A 96 -1.14 5.03 -1.67
N MET A 97 -2.32 4.50 -1.71
CA MET A 97 -3.53 4.65 -0.93
C MET A 97 -3.55 3.77 0.35
N CYS A 98 -4.77 3.44 0.86
CA CYS A 98 -4.96 2.69 2.11
C CYS A 98 -4.24 1.33 2.11
N SER A 99 -4.50 0.44 1.15
CA SER A 99 -3.89 -0.90 1.11
C SER A 99 -2.36 -0.86 1.03
N PRO A 100 -1.71 -0.06 0.15
CA PRO A 100 -0.26 0.11 0.16
C PRO A 100 0.29 0.69 1.47
N ALA A 101 -0.37 1.67 2.07
CA ALA A 101 0.05 2.30 3.33
C ALA A 101 -0.02 1.30 4.49
N ARG A 102 -1.17 0.63 4.65
CA ARG A 102 -1.40 -0.39 5.68
C ARG A 102 -0.42 -1.54 5.55
N THR A 103 -0.23 -2.05 4.33
CA THR A 103 0.73 -3.13 4.06
C THR A 103 2.17 -2.70 4.35
N THR A 104 2.56 -1.48 4.00
CA THR A 104 3.90 -0.95 4.32
C THR A 104 4.13 -0.89 5.83
N MET A 105 3.15 -0.38 6.59
CA MET A 105 3.20 -0.32 8.05
C MET A 105 3.22 -1.72 8.67
N MET A 106 2.41 -2.63 8.14
CA MET A 106 2.24 -3.99 8.64
C MET A 106 3.47 -4.86 8.42
N THR A 107 4.20 -4.65 7.30
CA THR A 107 5.30 -5.53 6.89
C THR A 107 6.70 -4.96 7.14
N GLY A 108 6.85 -3.62 7.25
CA GLY A 108 8.16 -2.96 7.30
C GLY A 108 8.88 -2.93 5.96
N PHE A 109 8.17 -3.18 4.84
CA PHE A 109 8.66 -3.14 3.48
C PHE A 109 7.93 -2.08 2.65
N MET A 110 8.54 -1.63 1.55
CA MET A 110 7.93 -0.67 0.61
C MET A 110 7.03 -1.40 -0.40
N PRO A 111 6.06 -0.72 -1.06
CA PRO A 111 5.17 -1.32 -2.04
C PRO A 111 5.88 -2.13 -3.13
N ALA A 112 7.04 -1.68 -3.59
CA ALA A 112 7.88 -2.41 -4.54
C ALA A 112 8.33 -3.80 -4.06
N GLN A 113 8.23 -4.07 -2.76
CA GLN A 113 8.70 -5.32 -2.14
C GLN A 113 7.55 -6.20 -1.67
N HIS A 114 6.53 -5.64 -1.03
CA HIS A 114 5.36 -6.42 -0.61
C HIS A 114 4.30 -6.56 -1.72
N GLN A 115 4.45 -5.90 -2.86
CA GLN A 115 3.66 -5.97 -4.08
C GLN A 115 2.22 -5.43 -3.99
N VAL A 116 1.70 -5.06 -2.83
CA VAL A 116 0.42 -4.35 -2.70
C VAL A 116 0.66 -2.88 -3.06
N ARG A 117 0.41 -2.53 -4.30
CA ARG A 117 0.70 -1.21 -4.87
C ARG A 117 -0.54 -0.36 -5.08
N HIS A 118 -1.69 -1.01 -5.15
CA HIS A 118 -2.98 -0.43 -5.44
C HIS A 118 -3.93 -0.66 -4.26
N THR A 119 -4.96 0.15 -4.17
CA THR A 119 -6.07 -0.10 -3.26
C THR A 119 -6.72 -1.43 -3.65
N LEU A 120 -6.98 -2.27 -2.68
CA LEU A 120 -7.66 -3.55 -2.90
C LEU A 120 -9.16 -3.31 -2.84
N GLU A 121 -9.84 -3.61 -3.94
CA GLU A 121 -11.29 -3.46 -4.05
C GLU A 121 -11.93 -4.86 -4.11
N SER A 122 -12.81 -5.15 -3.17
CA SER A 122 -13.51 -6.44 -3.12
C SER A 122 -14.57 -6.56 -4.21
N ASP A 123 -15.14 -5.44 -4.63
CA ASP A 123 -16.27 -5.37 -5.56
C ASP A 123 -15.85 -5.30 -7.04
N MET A 124 -14.56 -5.32 -7.30
CA MET A 124 -14.08 -5.35 -8.67
C MET A 124 -14.53 -6.65 -9.31
N ASN A 125 -15.31 -6.53 -10.37
CA ASN A 125 -15.87 -7.61 -11.16
C ASN A 125 -14.77 -8.54 -11.67
N ASP A 126 -14.22 -9.37 -10.78
CA ASP A 126 -13.37 -10.47 -11.18
C ASP A 126 -14.18 -11.34 -12.14
N THR A 127 -13.81 -11.34 -13.40
CA THR A 127 -14.48 -12.12 -14.45
C THR A 127 -13.67 -13.35 -14.78
N PHE A 128 -14.35 -14.38 -15.26
CA PHE A 128 -13.75 -15.64 -15.66
C PHE A 128 -14.02 -15.90 -17.13
N ASP A 129 -13.06 -16.52 -17.80
CA ASP A 129 -13.22 -17.02 -19.16
C ASP A 129 -13.93 -18.38 -19.19
N SER A 130 -14.14 -18.92 -20.41
CA SER A 130 -14.77 -20.21 -20.65
C SER A 130 -13.99 -21.41 -20.07
N GLU A 131 -12.76 -21.22 -19.68
CA GLU A 131 -11.89 -22.25 -19.09
C GLU A 131 -11.82 -22.13 -17.56
N GLY A 132 -12.50 -21.12 -16.98
CA GLY A 132 -12.51 -20.85 -15.54
C GLY A 132 -11.26 -20.09 -15.07
N ASN A 133 -10.52 -19.46 -15.97
CA ASN A 133 -9.39 -18.63 -15.60
C ASN A 133 -9.88 -17.24 -15.18
N LEU A 134 -9.34 -16.73 -14.09
CA LEU A 134 -9.63 -15.39 -13.58
C LEU A 134 -8.99 -14.32 -14.46
N ILE A 135 -9.80 -13.36 -14.90
CA ILE A 135 -9.39 -12.21 -15.71
C ILE A 135 -9.37 -10.96 -14.84
N TYR A 136 -8.20 -10.39 -14.67
CA TYR A 136 -8.02 -9.17 -13.87
C TYR A 136 -8.01 -7.92 -14.76
N GLU A 137 -9.02 -7.08 -14.67
CA GLU A 137 -8.98 -5.74 -15.28
C GLU A 137 -8.12 -4.75 -14.48
N TYR A 138 -8.04 -4.94 -13.18
CA TYR A 138 -7.30 -4.13 -12.22
C TYR A 138 -6.23 -4.96 -11.51
N PRO A 139 -5.01 -4.45 -11.29
CA PRO A 139 -3.94 -5.22 -10.66
C PRO A 139 -4.14 -5.33 -9.13
N ASN A 140 -5.16 -6.05 -8.74
CA ASN A 140 -5.67 -6.21 -7.36
C ASN A 140 -4.92 -7.33 -6.61
N VAL A 141 -3.62 -7.10 -6.34
CA VAL A 141 -2.71 -8.10 -5.75
C VAL A 141 -2.74 -7.99 -4.22
N PRO A 142 -3.30 -8.99 -3.49
CA PRO A 142 -3.30 -8.98 -2.03
C PRO A 142 -1.91 -9.26 -1.45
N LEU A 143 -1.74 -8.94 -0.16
CA LEU A 143 -0.54 -9.28 0.59
C LEU A 143 -0.36 -10.82 0.61
N SER A 144 0.86 -11.28 0.34
CA SER A 144 1.20 -12.70 0.49
C SER A 144 1.16 -13.12 1.97
N THR A 145 0.49 -14.21 2.28
CA THR A 145 0.45 -14.81 3.63
C THR A 145 1.83 -15.30 4.10
N GLU A 146 2.75 -15.57 3.18
CA GLU A 146 4.15 -15.95 3.47
C GLU A 146 5.00 -14.78 3.97
N MET A 147 4.53 -13.54 3.80
CA MET A 147 5.32 -12.37 4.18
C MET A 147 5.24 -12.15 5.69
N LYS A 148 6.41 -12.09 6.33
CA LYS A 148 6.49 -11.69 7.75
C LYS A 148 5.89 -10.31 7.94
N ASN A 149 5.02 -10.20 8.92
CA ASN A 149 4.27 -9.00 9.20
C ASN A 149 4.21 -8.73 10.71
N MET A 150 3.64 -7.61 11.10
CA MET A 150 3.54 -7.17 12.49
C MET A 150 2.89 -8.23 13.40
N CYS A 151 1.79 -8.84 12.96
CA CYS A 151 1.08 -9.87 13.74
C CYS A 151 1.97 -11.10 13.96
N THR A 152 2.60 -11.62 12.91
CA THR A 152 3.49 -12.79 13.03
C THR A 152 4.74 -12.50 13.86
N VAL A 153 5.26 -11.28 13.83
CA VAL A 153 6.38 -10.83 14.68
C VAL A 153 5.95 -10.77 16.15
N MET A 154 4.79 -10.18 16.45
CA MET A 154 4.29 -10.08 17.82
C MET A 154 3.88 -11.45 18.39
N ALA A 155 3.26 -12.31 17.59
CA ALA A 155 2.96 -13.70 17.98
C ALA A 155 4.24 -14.48 18.33
N ALA A 156 5.30 -14.34 17.52
CA ALA A 156 6.60 -14.95 17.80
C ALA A 156 7.30 -14.36 19.04
N SER A 157 6.89 -13.17 19.48
CA SER A 157 7.34 -12.52 20.73
C SER A 157 6.52 -12.97 21.96
N GLY A 158 5.56 -13.89 21.79
CA GLY A 158 4.74 -14.44 22.89
C GLY A 158 3.43 -13.70 23.17
N TYR A 159 2.97 -12.87 22.24
CA TYR A 159 1.72 -12.10 22.37
C TYR A 159 0.52 -12.84 21.80
N ASN A 160 -0.63 -12.73 22.45
CA ASN A 160 -1.92 -13.03 21.85
C ASN A 160 -2.30 -11.89 20.89
N VAL A 161 -2.33 -12.17 19.60
CA VAL A 161 -2.56 -11.15 18.57
C VAL A 161 -4.03 -11.09 18.21
N VAL A 162 -4.66 -9.94 18.41
CA VAL A 162 -6.07 -9.69 18.13
C VAL A 162 -6.20 -8.52 17.16
N TRP A 163 -7.06 -8.68 16.15
CA TRP A 163 -7.36 -7.62 15.20
C TRP A 163 -8.84 -7.27 15.25
N LYS A 164 -9.14 -5.98 15.37
CA LYS A 164 -10.49 -5.42 15.33
C LYS A 164 -10.53 -4.28 14.33
N GLY A 165 -11.48 -4.32 13.41
CA GLY A 165 -11.67 -3.26 12.43
C GLY A 165 -11.08 -3.55 11.06
N LYS A 166 -10.97 -2.47 10.25
CA LYS A 166 -10.55 -2.50 8.85
C LYS A 166 -9.18 -3.15 8.68
N PHE A 167 -9.09 -4.15 7.82
CA PHE A 167 -7.85 -4.84 7.46
C PHE A 167 -7.26 -4.30 6.16
N HIS A 168 -7.98 -4.43 5.07
CA HIS A 168 -7.73 -3.85 3.74
C HIS A 168 -6.34 -4.17 3.15
N MET A 169 -5.79 -5.35 3.45
CA MET A 169 -4.53 -5.88 2.90
C MET A 169 -4.72 -7.19 2.16
N THR A 170 -5.93 -7.73 2.17
CA THR A 170 -6.39 -8.86 1.37
C THR A 170 -7.72 -8.51 0.72
N LYS A 171 -8.24 -9.40 -0.08
CA LYS A 171 -9.55 -9.30 -0.70
C LYS A 171 -10.28 -10.64 -0.60
N GLN A 172 -11.58 -10.63 -0.84
CA GLN A 172 -12.37 -11.83 -0.88
C GLN A 172 -11.93 -12.75 -2.01
N ASP A 173 -12.01 -14.05 -1.76
CA ASP A 173 -11.86 -15.05 -2.81
C ASP A 173 -13.07 -15.01 -3.74
N VAL A 174 -12.83 -15.23 -5.03
CA VAL A 174 -13.88 -15.27 -6.05
C VAL A 174 -13.82 -16.62 -6.75
N THR A 175 -14.94 -17.29 -6.83
CA THR A 175 -15.06 -18.58 -7.54
C THR A 175 -15.65 -18.39 -8.93
N PRO A 176 -15.24 -19.22 -9.91
CA PRO A 176 -15.83 -19.18 -11.24
C PRO A 176 -17.35 -19.37 -11.21
N PRO A 177 -18.10 -18.76 -12.12
CA PRO A 177 -19.53 -19.01 -12.25
C PRO A 177 -19.79 -20.45 -12.69
N SER A 178 -20.94 -20.99 -12.32
CA SER A 178 -21.36 -22.30 -12.77
C SER A 178 -22.77 -22.24 -13.38
N PRO A 179 -22.93 -22.49 -14.69
CA PRO A 179 -21.90 -22.92 -15.66
C PRO A 179 -20.88 -21.82 -16.00
N LEU A 180 -19.72 -22.23 -16.51
CA LEU A 180 -18.73 -21.30 -17.09
C LEU A 180 -19.31 -20.59 -18.32
N PRO A 181 -18.83 -19.38 -18.67
CA PRO A 181 -19.24 -18.65 -19.87
C PRO A 181 -18.92 -19.43 -21.16
N ALA A 182 -19.59 -19.10 -22.25
CA ALA A 182 -19.29 -19.68 -23.54
C ALA A 182 -17.90 -19.28 -24.05
N ALA A 183 -17.36 -20.03 -24.99
CA ALA A 183 -16.05 -19.73 -25.57
C ALA A 183 -16.04 -18.32 -26.21
N GLY A 184 -15.11 -17.48 -25.77
CA GLY A 184 -14.98 -16.07 -26.17
C GLY A 184 -15.78 -15.09 -25.31
N ASP A 185 -16.63 -15.56 -24.41
CA ASP A 185 -17.36 -14.74 -23.45
C ASP A 185 -16.64 -14.70 -22.10
N THR A 186 -17.03 -13.76 -21.26
CA THR A 186 -16.62 -13.67 -19.86
C THR A 186 -17.83 -13.54 -18.95
N ALA A 187 -17.75 -14.03 -17.73
CA ALA A 187 -18.80 -13.87 -16.74
C ALA A 187 -18.24 -13.57 -15.37
N THR A 188 -18.96 -12.78 -14.59
CA THR A 188 -18.58 -12.42 -13.20
C THR A 188 -18.61 -13.67 -12.32
N GLY A 189 -17.59 -13.82 -11.50
CA GLY A 189 -17.51 -14.88 -10.51
C GLY A 189 -18.43 -14.65 -9.30
N THR A 190 -18.50 -15.63 -8.43
CA THR A 190 -19.20 -15.53 -7.14
C THR A 190 -18.20 -15.15 -6.07
N VAL A 191 -18.38 -13.97 -5.48
CA VAL A 191 -17.57 -13.47 -4.35
C VAL A 191 -17.91 -14.28 -3.11
N GLN A 192 -16.89 -14.80 -2.43
CA GLN A 192 -17.05 -15.55 -1.19
C GLN A 192 -17.25 -14.57 -0.02
N ALA A 193 -18.06 -14.98 0.95
CA ALA A 193 -18.21 -14.16 2.16
C ALA A 193 -16.91 -14.08 2.96
N TRP A 194 -16.66 -12.93 3.55
CA TRP A 194 -15.56 -12.75 4.50
C TRP A 194 -15.71 -13.69 5.71
N THR A 195 -14.60 -14.20 6.18
CA THR A 195 -14.53 -15.06 7.38
C THR A 195 -13.39 -14.59 8.31
N PRO A 196 -13.42 -14.91 9.60
CA PRO A 196 -12.28 -14.60 10.49
C PRO A 196 -10.96 -15.24 10.02
N ALA A 197 -11.00 -16.30 9.21
CA ALA A 197 -9.83 -16.96 8.65
C ALA A 197 -9.03 -16.06 7.69
N ASP A 198 -9.68 -15.12 7.01
CA ASP A 198 -9.03 -14.22 6.06
C ASP A 198 -7.99 -13.32 6.70
N VAL A 199 -8.20 -12.89 7.95
CA VAL A 199 -7.22 -12.13 8.73
C VAL A 199 -6.34 -13.04 9.59
N ALA A 200 -6.88 -14.18 10.05
CA ALA A 200 -6.10 -15.17 10.80
C ALA A 200 -4.94 -15.75 9.97
N ALA A 201 -5.07 -15.83 8.65
CA ALA A 201 -3.99 -16.22 7.73
C ALA A 201 -2.75 -15.31 7.84
N TYR A 202 -2.92 -14.06 8.27
CA TYR A 202 -1.85 -13.09 8.52
C TYR A 202 -1.45 -12.99 10.00
N GLY A 203 -2.04 -13.81 10.87
CA GLY A 203 -1.75 -13.87 12.30
C GLY A 203 -2.67 -13.02 13.19
N GLY A 204 -3.64 -12.29 12.64
CA GLY A 204 -4.63 -11.52 13.41
C GLY A 204 -5.82 -12.39 13.78
N GLN A 205 -6.01 -12.67 15.07
CA GLN A 205 -7.10 -13.50 15.56
C GLN A 205 -8.32 -12.67 15.95
N ARG A 206 -9.48 -13.33 16.10
CA ARG A 206 -10.73 -12.73 16.63
C ARG A 206 -11.21 -11.52 15.82
N TRP A 207 -10.96 -11.53 14.51
CA TRP A 207 -11.42 -10.48 13.62
C TRP A 207 -12.93 -10.62 13.36
N ASN A 208 -13.62 -9.46 13.28
CA ASN A 208 -15.04 -9.37 13.00
C ASN A 208 -15.24 -9.08 11.49
N PRO A 209 -15.52 -10.10 10.63
CA PRO A 209 -15.86 -9.83 9.24
C PRO A 209 -17.19 -9.04 9.14
N ALA A 210 -17.45 -8.30 8.07
CA ALA A 210 -16.60 -8.21 6.89
C ALA A 210 -15.58 -7.08 7.01
N ASP A 211 -14.64 -7.02 6.05
CA ASP A 211 -13.74 -5.85 5.96
C ASP A 211 -14.53 -4.59 5.57
N ALA A 212 -14.09 -3.44 6.04
CA ALA A 212 -14.81 -2.19 5.87
C ALA A 212 -14.13 -1.30 4.82
N GLY A 213 -14.85 -0.95 3.75
CA GLY A 213 -14.43 0.08 2.81
C GLY A 213 -14.69 1.48 3.36
N ALA A 214 -15.87 1.68 3.93
CA ALA A 214 -16.35 2.91 4.55
C ALA A 214 -16.93 2.63 5.94
N ASN A 215 -17.13 3.68 6.76
CA ASN A 215 -17.70 3.52 8.09
C ASN A 215 -19.23 3.33 8.01
N GLN A 216 -19.91 4.17 7.24
CA GLN A 216 -21.35 4.08 7.05
C GLN A 216 -21.73 3.07 5.96
N SER A 217 -22.93 2.50 6.09
CA SER A 217 -23.44 1.55 5.12
C SER A 217 -23.96 2.25 3.87
N LEU A 218 -23.19 2.22 2.80
CA LEU A 218 -23.68 2.51 1.45
C LEU A 218 -23.76 1.22 0.64
N PRO A 219 -24.81 1.01 -0.18
CA PRO A 219 -24.92 -0.19 -1.04
C PRO A 219 -23.75 -0.36 -2.00
N GLU A 220 -23.08 0.74 -2.38
CA GLU A 220 -22.05 0.79 -3.42
C GLU A 220 -20.61 0.87 -2.88
N GLY A 221 -20.40 0.92 -1.57
CA GLY A 221 -19.09 1.20 -0.96
C GLY A 221 -18.55 0.16 0.02
N GLY A 222 -19.06 -1.07 -0.01
CA GLY A 222 -18.60 -2.10 0.94
C GLY A 222 -18.90 -1.73 2.40
N GLY A 223 -19.95 -0.94 2.61
CA GLY A 223 -20.45 -0.61 3.92
C GLY A 223 -20.96 -1.84 4.66
N ASN A 224 -21.37 -1.67 5.89
CA ASN A 224 -21.79 -2.76 6.79
C ASN A 224 -22.71 -3.80 6.08
N PRO A 225 -22.25 -5.04 5.85
CA PRO A 225 -23.03 -6.06 5.13
C PRO A 225 -24.31 -6.48 5.85
N GLY A 226 -24.44 -6.13 7.13
CA GLY A 226 -25.64 -6.41 7.93
C GLY A 226 -26.77 -5.40 7.76
N GLY A 227 -26.56 -4.31 7.00
CA GLY A 227 -27.54 -3.26 6.77
C GLY A 227 -27.87 -2.44 8.03
N GLY A 228 -27.42 -1.21 8.05
CA GLY A 228 -27.70 -0.25 9.14
C GLY A 228 -26.67 -0.29 10.26
N GLY A 229 -25.97 0.82 10.43
CA GLY A 229 -25.02 1.05 11.52
C GLY A 229 -23.61 1.37 11.06
N ASP A 230 -22.88 1.93 11.98
CA ASP A 230 -21.54 2.40 11.90
C ASP A 230 -20.55 1.23 12.04
N ASN A 231 -19.63 1.03 11.09
CA ASN A 231 -18.61 -0.03 11.15
C ASN A 231 -17.66 0.17 12.33
N ASP A 232 -17.29 1.42 12.65
CA ASP A 232 -16.42 1.70 13.78
C ASP A 232 -17.13 1.38 15.10
N ASP A 233 -18.43 1.66 15.21
CA ASP A 233 -19.26 1.24 16.35
C ASP A 233 -19.32 -0.30 16.45
N ARG A 234 -19.55 -0.99 15.34
CA ARG A 234 -19.53 -2.46 15.29
C ARG A 234 -18.20 -3.06 15.76
N PHE A 235 -17.07 -2.45 15.38
CA PHE A 235 -15.76 -2.92 15.80
C PHE A 235 -15.45 -2.62 17.27
N MET A 236 -15.99 -1.51 17.79
CA MET A 236 -15.79 -1.08 19.17
C MET A 236 -16.74 -1.74 20.14
N ASN A 237 -18.02 -1.79 19.77
CA ASN A 237 -19.10 -2.26 20.62
C ASN A 237 -19.62 -3.63 20.15
N ASP A 238 -20.06 -4.43 21.10
CA ASP A 238 -20.76 -5.67 20.85
C ASP A 238 -22.25 -5.33 20.67
N ASN A 239 -22.64 -4.87 19.49
CA ASN A 239 -24.01 -4.37 19.27
C ASN A 239 -25.04 -5.44 18.92
N GLY A 240 -24.67 -6.73 19.03
CA GLY A 240 -25.58 -7.87 18.85
C GLY A 240 -26.20 -7.99 17.45
N SER A 241 -25.69 -7.22 16.49
CA SER A 241 -26.19 -7.20 15.10
C SER A 241 -25.68 -8.37 14.27
N MET A 242 -24.63 -9.04 14.70
CA MET A 242 -24.05 -10.17 13.99
C MET A 242 -24.30 -11.45 14.79
N SER A 243 -24.79 -12.48 14.13
CA SER A 243 -25.07 -13.78 14.74
C SER A 243 -23.81 -14.39 15.35
N ASP A 244 -23.91 -14.75 16.62
CA ASP A 244 -23.00 -15.63 17.34
C ASP A 244 -21.55 -15.13 17.55
N GLY A 245 -21.37 -14.10 18.38
CA GLY A 245 -20.13 -13.92 19.09
C GLY A 245 -19.14 -12.92 18.49
N ASP A 246 -19.59 -11.91 17.80
CA ASP A 246 -18.75 -10.80 17.35
C ASP A 246 -18.37 -9.90 18.52
N GLU A 247 -17.25 -10.24 19.09
CA GLU A 247 -16.69 -9.53 20.19
C GLU A 247 -16.08 -8.19 19.74
N GLY A 248 -16.63 -7.07 20.17
CA GLY A 248 -16.04 -5.74 19.97
C GLY A 248 -14.77 -5.53 20.82
N VAL A 249 -14.09 -4.39 20.59
CA VAL A 249 -12.90 -3.99 21.36
C VAL A 249 -13.19 -3.93 22.85
N LEU A 250 -14.31 -3.32 23.24
CA LEU A 250 -14.66 -3.13 24.66
C LEU A 250 -14.96 -4.46 25.35
N ALA A 251 -15.68 -5.38 24.68
CA ALA A 251 -15.92 -6.71 25.19
C ALA A 251 -14.61 -7.49 25.35
N TYR A 252 -13.70 -7.41 24.37
CA TYR A 252 -12.39 -8.04 24.48
C TYR A 252 -11.60 -7.51 25.70
N ILE A 253 -11.46 -6.20 25.86
CA ILE A 253 -10.72 -5.60 26.99
C ILE A 253 -11.36 -6.04 28.32
N ASN A 254 -12.68 -6.06 28.41
CA ASN A 254 -13.40 -6.48 29.61
C ASN A 254 -13.23 -7.99 29.91
N SER A 255 -12.96 -8.81 28.90
CA SER A 255 -12.80 -10.26 29.04
C SER A 255 -11.35 -10.67 29.39
N VAL A 256 -10.36 -9.79 29.22
CA VAL A 256 -8.95 -10.13 29.43
C VAL A 256 -8.67 -10.29 30.94
N ALA A 257 -8.26 -11.50 31.33
CA ALA A 257 -7.80 -11.74 32.69
C ALA A 257 -6.35 -11.29 32.89
N ALA A 258 -6.04 -10.67 34.01
CA ALA A 258 -4.70 -10.17 34.33
C ALA A 258 -3.59 -11.24 34.33
N THR A 259 -3.97 -12.52 34.38
CA THR A 259 -3.05 -13.68 34.40
C THR A 259 -2.79 -14.27 33.00
N GLN A 260 -3.41 -13.74 31.95
CA GLN A 260 -3.19 -14.23 30.58
C GLN A 260 -1.88 -13.70 30.00
N ALA A 261 -1.36 -14.38 28.97
CA ALA A 261 -0.23 -13.88 28.21
C ALA A 261 -0.53 -12.46 27.68
N PRO A 262 0.49 -11.59 27.53
CA PRO A 262 0.27 -10.24 27.05
C PRO A 262 -0.39 -10.25 25.67
N PHE A 263 -1.27 -9.31 25.42
CA PHE A 263 -1.94 -9.18 24.13
C PHE A 263 -1.33 -8.06 23.28
N PHE A 264 -1.41 -8.26 21.96
CA PHE A 264 -1.24 -7.22 20.97
C PHE A 264 -2.58 -7.04 20.25
N LEU A 265 -3.29 -5.97 20.59
CA LEU A 265 -4.58 -5.62 20.03
C LEU A 265 -4.41 -4.51 18.98
N VAL A 266 -4.78 -4.80 17.73
CA VAL A 266 -4.93 -3.78 16.70
C VAL A 266 -6.37 -3.32 16.67
N ILE A 267 -6.59 -2.03 16.87
CA ILE A 267 -7.85 -1.33 16.70
C ILE A 267 -7.71 -0.46 15.45
N SER A 268 -8.40 -0.80 14.40
CA SER A 268 -8.27 -0.19 13.09
C SER A 268 -9.59 0.41 12.64
N LEU A 269 -9.81 1.68 12.99
CA LEU A 269 -11.02 2.41 12.65
C LEU A 269 -11.01 2.87 11.19
N VAL A 270 -12.22 3.10 10.65
CA VAL A 270 -12.44 3.63 9.31
C VAL A 270 -12.38 5.15 9.30
N ASN A 271 -13.06 5.80 10.27
CA ASN A 271 -13.08 7.26 10.29
C ASN A 271 -11.70 7.87 10.63
N PRO A 272 -11.40 9.05 10.05
CA PRO A 272 -12.22 10.02 9.31
C PRO A 272 -12.33 9.82 7.78
N HIS A 273 -12.14 8.63 7.23
CA HIS A 273 -12.19 8.31 5.80
C HIS A 273 -13.52 8.72 5.13
N ASP A 274 -14.64 8.68 5.85
CA ASP A 274 -15.98 8.96 5.31
C ASP A 274 -16.20 10.42 4.90
N VAL A 275 -15.21 11.28 5.07
CA VAL A 275 -15.22 12.62 4.47
C VAL A 275 -15.46 12.57 2.94
N LEU A 276 -15.12 11.42 2.30
CA LEU A 276 -15.34 11.17 0.88
C LEU A 276 -16.82 11.26 0.45
N PHE A 277 -17.77 11.01 1.37
CA PHE A 277 -19.20 11.07 1.06
C PHE A 277 -19.71 12.47 0.76
N TYR A 278 -19.05 13.51 1.29
CA TYR A 278 -19.48 14.87 1.05
C TYR A 278 -18.94 15.41 -0.29
N PRO A 279 -19.81 16.03 -1.12
CA PRO A 279 -21.25 16.23 -0.95
C PRO A 279 -22.11 15.17 -1.68
N ALA A 280 -21.53 14.31 -2.52
CA ALA A 280 -22.27 13.52 -3.50
C ALA A 280 -23.22 12.50 -2.85
N SER A 281 -22.73 11.76 -1.86
CA SER A 281 -23.46 10.70 -1.16
C SER A 281 -23.75 11.02 0.30
N PHE A 282 -23.57 12.31 0.70
CA PHE A 282 -23.73 12.69 2.11
C PHE A 282 -25.15 12.45 2.65
N SER A 283 -26.18 12.70 1.81
CA SER A 283 -27.58 12.45 2.20
C SER A 283 -27.88 10.98 2.45
N ASP A 284 -27.14 10.09 1.82
CA ASP A 284 -27.35 8.65 1.86
C ASP A 284 -26.45 7.98 2.92
N SER A 285 -25.46 8.72 3.45
CA SER A 285 -24.45 8.22 4.39
C SER A 285 -24.90 8.19 5.87
N GLU A 286 -26.13 8.57 6.16
CA GLU A 286 -26.72 8.61 7.52
C GLU A 286 -26.05 9.60 8.50
N TYR A 287 -25.08 10.39 8.06
CA TYR A 287 -24.49 11.46 8.87
C TYR A 287 -25.45 12.65 9.00
N PRO A 288 -25.63 13.19 10.22
CA PRO A 288 -26.48 14.36 10.41
C PRO A 288 -25.84 15.62 9.82
N SER A 289 -26.66 16.52 9.29
CA SER A 289 -26.18 17.79 8.69
C SER A 289 -25.39 18.68 9.65
N SER A 290 -25.55 18.51 10.96
CA SER A 290 -24.73 19.17 12.00
C SER A 290 -23.26 18.83 11.92
N ASP A 291 -22.90 17.67 11.38
CA ASP A 291 -21.50 17.24 11.23
C ASP A 291 -20.76 18.03 10.14
N LEU A 292 -21.49 18.72 9.30
CA LEU A 292 -20.93 19.66 8.33
C LEU A 292 -20.63 21.05 8.95
N ASP A 293 -21.00 21.30 10.20
CA ASP A 293 -20.82 22.58 10.86
C ASP A 293 -19.55 22.65 11.71
N GLY A 294 -18.94 23.82 11.77
CA GLY A 294 -17.74 24.07 12.56
C GLY A 294 -17.05 25.39 12.21
N ASP A 295 -15.93 25.63 12.87
CA ASP A 295 -15.18 26.88 12.78
C ASP A 295 -13.84 26.76 12.02
N ILE A 296 -13.56 25.59 11.43
CA ILE A 296 -12.35 25.37 10.65
C ILE A 296 -12.39 26.24 9.40
N GLN A 297 -11.39 27.09 9.26
CA GLN A 297 -11.24 27.96 8.10
C GLN A 297 -10.49 27.25 6.98
N LEU A 298 -10.69 27.71 5.73
CA LEU A 298 -10.01 27.16 4.57
C LEU A 298 -8.49 27.37 4.66
N PRO A 299 -7.69 26.41 4.20
CA PRO A 299 -6.25 26.54 4.17
C PRO A 299 -5.81 27.67 3.23
N SER A 300 -4.64 28.26 3.50
CA SER A 300 -4.09 29.34 2.67
C SER A 300 -3.69 28.90 1.25
N THR A 301 -3.75 27.60 0.97
CA THR A 301 -3.46 26.97 -0.32
C THR A 301 -4.72 26.61 -1.13
N VAL A 302 -5.92 26.90 -0.60
CA VAL A 302 -7.19 26.51 -1.22
C VAL A 302 -7.40 27.07 -2.62
N ASP A 303 -6.82 28.22 -2.94
CA ASP A 303 -6.86 28.88 -4.25
C ASP A 303 -5.51 28.85 -4.97
N GLU A 304 -4.66 27.87 -4.66
CA GLU A 304 -3.35 27.77 -5.27
C GLU A 304 -3.45 27.43 -6.77
N ASN A 305 -2.57 28.03 -7.56
CA ASN A 305 -2.48 27.72 -8.99
C ASN A 305 -1.50 26.57 -9.21
N LEU A 306 -1.98 25.44 -9.71
CA LEU A 306 -1.18 24.24 -9.94
C LEU A 306 -0.27 24.27 -11.20
N LYS A 307 -0.19 25.38 -11.94
CA LYS A 307 0.60 25.48 -13.19
C LYS A 307 2.08 25.14 -13.03
N THR A 308 2.64 25.31 -11.84
CA THR A 308 4.04 25.00 -11.54
C THR A 308 4.24 23.62 -10.91
N LYS A 309 3.15 22.90 -10.71
CA LYS A 309 3.12 21.55 -10.14
C LYS A 309 3.13 20.49 -11.26
N PRO A 310 3.38 19.21 -10.95
CA PRO A 310 3.21 18.13 -11.92
C PRO A 310 1.80 18.09 -12.49
N LYS A 311 1.71 17.81 -13.77
CA LYS A 311 0.44 17.87 -14.53
C LYS A 311 -0.62 16.93 -13.98
N VAL A 312 -0.20 15.81 -13.40
CA VAL A 312 -1.10 14.81 -12.83
C VAL A 312 -1.95 15.38 -11.70
N GLN A 313 -1.44 16.34 -10.92
CA GLN A 313 -2.21 16.97 -9.83
C GLN A 313 -3.40 17.78 -10.37
N ALA A 314 -3.18 18.59 -11.41
CA ALA A 314 -4.26 19.33 -12.03
C ALA A 314 -5.24 18.41 -12.79
N ALA A 315 -4.76 17.28 -13.32
CA ALA A 315 -5.60 16.27 -13.94
C ALA A 315 -6.49 15.57 -12.89
N PHE A 316 -5.89 15.15 -11.77
CA PHE A 316 -6.64 14.53 -10.66
C PHE A 316 -7.68 15.50 -10.06
N ARG A 317 -7.31 16.77 -9.85
CA ARG A 317 -8.28 17.78 -9.39
C ARG A 317 -9.54 17.85 -10.26
N LYS A 318 -9.40 17.74 -11.57
CA LYS A 318 -10.57 17.71 -12.48
C LYS A 318 -11.43 16.47 -12.24
N ILE A 319 -10.81 15.30 -12.08
CA ILE A 319 -11.52 14.05 -11.78
C ILE A 319 -12.23 14.15 -10.43
N PHE A 320 -11.54 14.64 -9.40
CA PHE A 320 -12.11 14.86 -8.07
C PHE A 320 -13.37 15.76 -8.13
N LEU A 321 -13.33 16.85 -8.89
CA LEU A 321 -14.47 17.75 -9.04
C LEU A 321 -15.62 17.18 -9.90
N LEU A 322 -15.35 16.22 -10.78
CA LEU A 322 -16.41 15.53 -11.53
C LEU A 322 -17.21 14.59 -10.63
N GLY A 323 -16.56 13.92 -9.70
CA GLY A 323 -17.20 13.06 -8.69
C GLY A 323 -17.83 13.86 -7.53
N ASN A 324 -17.16 14.95 -7.13
CA ASN A 324 -17.51 15.73 -5.95
C ASN A 324 -17.75 17.19 -6.34
N THR A 325 -18.94 17.62 -6.52
CA THR A 325 -19.31 18.97 -6.99
C THR A 325 -19.01 20.10 -5.98
N ILE A 326 -17.83 20.08 -5.33
CA ILE A 326 -17.38 21.08 -4.35
C ILE A 326 -16.83 22.31 -5.07
N THR A 327 -17.71 23.23 -5.44
CA THR A 327 -17.36 24.39 -6.27
C THR A 327 -17.33 25.72 -5.51
N THR A 328 -17.95 25.78 -4.34
CA THR A 328 -18.05 27.01 -3.55
C THR A 328 -17.22 26.97 -2.26
N LYS A 329 -16.78 28.15 -1.77
CA LYS A 329 -16.10 28.25 -0.49
C LYS A 329 -16.94 27.76 0.70
N TYR A 330 -18.25 27.84 0.57
CA TYR A 330 -19.18 27.29 1.55
C TYR A 330 -19.07 25.76 1.59
N GLN A 331 -19.17 25.08 0.45
CA GLN A 331 -19.02 23.62 0.35
C GLN A 331 -17.62 23.15 0.81
N GLN A 332 -16.57 23.86 0.42
CA GLN A 332 -15.19 23.56 0.85
C GLN A 332 -15.04 23.62 2.37
N ARG A 333 -15.65 24.61 3.04
CA ARG A 333 -15.65 24.67 4.51
C ARG A 333 -16.45 23.54 5.14
N ARG A 334 -17.58 23.17 4.56
CA ARG A 334 -18.38 22.04 5.05
C ARG A 334 -17.61 20.72 4.96
N TYR A 335 -16.95 20.47 3.84
CA TYR A 335 -16.04 19.32 3.70
C TYR A 335 -15.01 19.29 4.83
N LEU A 336 -14.33 20.40 5.06
CA LEU A 336 -13.27 20.49 6.05
C LEU A 336 -13.79 20.35 7.49
N ASN A 337 -14.97 20.89 7.80
CA ASN A 337 -15.58 20.73 9.12
C ASN A 337 -16.13 19.32 9.32
N PHE A 338 -16.68 18.69 8.28
CA PHE A 338 -17.05 17.29 8.32
C PHE A 338 -15.83 16.41 8.66
N TYR A 339 -14.73 16.60 7.94
CA TYR A 339 -13.47 15.90 8.24
C TYR A 339 -13.04 16.06 9.71
N ALA A 340 -13.13 17.29 10.23
CA ALA A 340 -12.79 17.57 11.63
C ALA A 340 -13.75 16.89 12.63
N ASN A 341 -15.04 16.78 12.29
CA ASN A 341 -16.03 16.12 13.14
C ASN A 341 -15.84 14.60 13.17
N LEU A 342 -15.52 13.99 12.01
CA LEU A 342 -15.14 12.57 11.95
C LEU A 342 -13.87 12.25 12.77
N MET A 343 -12.90 13.18 12.82
CA MET A 343 -11.74 13.04 13.71
C MET A 343 -12.15 13.04 15.20
N LYS A 344 -13.14 13.84 15.60
CA LYS A 344 -13.66 13.85 16.99
C LYS A 344 -14.36 12.55 17.33
N GLU A 345 -15.12 12.02 16.39
CA GLU A 345 -15.80 10.73 16.54
C GLU A 345 -14.80 9.61 16.79
N ALA A 346 -13.79 9.48 15.92
CA ALA A 346 -12.72 8.49 16.08
C ALA A 346 -11.95 8.67 17.41
N ASP A 347 -11.71 9.91 17.85
CA ASP A 347 -11.10 10.18 19.17
C ASP A 347 -12.03 9.79 20.33
N GLY A 348 -13.36 9.85 20.15
CA GLY A 348 -14.34 9.35 21.11
C GLY A 348 -14.19 7.86 21.37
N TYR A 349 -13.94 7.05 20.34
CA TYR A 349 -13.64 5.62 20.50
C TYR A 349 -12.28 5.38 21.20
N LEU A 350 -11.30 6.24 21.00
CA LEU A 350 -10.07 6.20 21.79
C LEU A 350 -10.33 6.48 23.28
N VAL A 351 -11.20 7.44 23.60
CA VAL A 351 -11.62 7.71 24.99
C VAL A 351 -12.26 6.46 25.61
N GLN A 352 -13.21 5.84 24.92
CA GLN A 352 -13.87 4.60 25.38
C GLN A 352 -12.85 3.47 25.63
N THR A 353 -11.86 3.31 24.73
CA THR A 353 -10.79 2.33 24.89
C THR A 353 -9.96 2.59 26.16
N LEU A 354 -9.60 3.87 26.41
CA LEU A 354 -8.84 4.26 27.60
C LEU A 354 -9.63 4.04 28.88
N ASP A 355 -10.93 4.37 28.88
CA ASP A 355 -11.81 4.19 30.02
C ASP A 355 -12.01 2.71 30.35
N ALA A 356 -12.15 1.85 29.34
CA ALA A 356 -12.21 0.39 29.53
C ALA A 356 -10.91 -0.18 30.15
N LEU A 357 -9.75 0.29 29.68
CA LEU A 357 -8.45 -0.12 30.24
C LEU A 357 -8.29 0.34 31.70
N GLU A 358 -8.73 1.55 32.04
CA GLU A 358 -8.72 2.05 33.43
C GLU A 358 -9.64 1.22 34.32
N ALA A 359 -10.88 0.94 33.86
CA ALA A 359 -11.84 0.14 34.59
C ALA A 359 -11.35 -1.28 34.91
N GLN A 360 -10.54 -1.86 34.04
CA GLN A 360 -9.95 -3.18 34.20
C GLN A 360 -8.55 -3.14 34.89
N ASN A 361 -8.05 -1.98 35.30
CA ASN A 361 -6.70 -1.78 35.84
C ASN A 361 -5.58 -2.23 34.87
N LEU A 362 -5.81 -2.14 33.57
CA LEU A 362 -4.86 -2.56 32.52
C LEU A 362 -4.05 -1.39 31.96
N LEU A 363 -4.42 -0.13 32.20
CA LEU A 363 -3.79 1.03 31.55
C LEU A 363 -2.30 1.13 31.85
N ASP A 364 -1.89 0.91 33.10
CA ASP A 364 -0.48 0.94 33.52
C ASP A 364 0.36 -0.16 32.88
N ASP A 365 -0.26 -1.29 32.55
CA ASP A 365 0.38 -2.44 31.93
C ASP A 365 0.17 -2.52 30.40
N THR A 366 -0.37 -1.45 29.80
CA THR A 366 -0.61 -1.38 28.36
C THR A 366 0.16 -0.23 27.72
N VAL A 367 0.93 -0.54 26.66
CA VAL A 367 1.51 0.47 25.76
C VAL A 367 0.52 0.74 24.65
N ILE A 368 0.10 1.98 24.50
CA ILE A 368 -0.81 2.41 23.45
C ILE A 368 -0.02 3.17 22.39
N ILE A 369 -0.12 2.72 21.15
CA ILE A 369 0.48 3.33 19.97
C ILE A 369 -0.64 3.89 19.12
N ARG A 370 -0.74 5.20 18.98
CA ARG A 370 -1.75 5.86 18.16
C ARG A 370 -1.12 6.36 16.88
N THR A 371 -1.72 6.02 15.72
CA THR A 371 -1.30 6.51 14.41
C THR A 371 -2.50 6.55 13.44
N ALA A 372 -2.25 6.90 12.18
CA ALA A 372 -3.18 6.75 11.06
C ALA A 372 -2.41 6.12 9.88
N ASP A 373 -3.12 5.56 8.90
CA ASP A 373 -2.47 4.92 7.74
C ASP A 373 -1.92 5.93 6.73
N HIS A 374 -2.63 7.01 6.44
CA HIS A 374 -2.20 8.15 5.64
C HIS A 374 -3.00 9.40 6.01
N GLY A 375 -2.66 10.53 5.39
CA GLY A 375 -3.35 11.80 5.60
C GLY A 375 -4.45 12.06 4.56
N GLU A 376 -4.85 13.34 4.51
CA GLU A 376 -5.94 13.89 3.70
C GLU A 376 -5.58 15.31 3.26
N MET A 377 -5.83 15.66 2.01
CA MET A 377 -5.57 17.02 1.48
C MET A 377 -6.49 18.07 2.09
N ALA A 378 -7.70 17.74 2.45
CA ALA A 378 -8.68 18.62 3.12
C ALA A 378 -8.68 20.03 2.55
N MET A 379 -9.01 20.14 1.29
CA MET A 379 -9.09 21.39 0.51
C MET A 379 -7.79 22.17 0.35
N CYS A 380 -6.63 21.60 0.69
CA CYS A 380 -5.34 22.20 0.34
C CYS A 380 -5.06 22.12 -1.16
N HIS A 381 -4.14 22.95 -1.65
CA HIS A 381 -3.60 22.93 -3.02
C HIS A 381 -4.67 22.92 -4.12
N ASP A 382 -5.36 24.08 -4.27
CA ASP A 382 -6.44 24.30 -5.25
C ASP A 382 -7.77 23.60 -4.88
N GLY A 383 -8.06 23.41 -3.58
CA GLY A 383 -9.31 22.84 -3.12
C GLY A 383 -9.47 21.36 -3.40
N VAL A 384 -8.37 20.60 -3.34
CA VAL A 384 -8.37 19.15 -3.53
C VAL A 384 -8.67 18.46 -2.21
N GLY A 385 -9.53 17.46 -2.22
CA GLY A 385 -9.67 16.43 -1.19
C GLY A 385 -8.87 15.18 -1.56
N GLU A 386 -8.98 14.14 -0.74
CA GLU A 386 -8.29 12.87 -0.92
C GLU A 386 -6.74 12.98 -0.78
N LYS A 387 -6.01 11.98 -1.19
CA LYS A 387 -4.56 11.79 -0.97
C LYS A 387 -3.79 11.44 -2.23
N ASN A 388 -4.46 11.45 -3.38
CA ASN A 388 -3.97 10.89 -4.63
C ASN A 388 -2.96 11.81 -5.34
N PHE A 389 -1.97 11.20 -5.99
CA PHE A 389 -1.01 11.84 -6.92
C PHE A 389 -0.25 13.03 -6.36
N ASN A 390 0.04 13.03 -5.07
CA ASN A 390 0.83 14.07 -4.44
C ASN A 390 1.72 13.50 -3.33
N PHE A 391 2.60 14.34 -2.76
CA PHE A 391 3.47 14.00 -1.63
C PHE A 391 3.55 15.15 -0.61
N TYR A 392 2.48 15.94 -0.51
CA TYR A 392 2.38 17.04 0.44
C TYR A 392 2.39 16.56 1.90
N GLU A 393 2.74 17.45 2.82
CA GLU A 393 2.71 17.12 4.26
C GLU A 393 1.30 16.68 4.69
N GLU A 394 0.26 17.21 4.04
CA GLU A 394 -1.14 16.85 4.28
C GLU A 394 -1.42 15.36 4.02
N THR A 395 -0.86 14.81 2.97
CA THR A 395 -0.99 13.40 2.61
C THR A 395 -0.05 12.51 3.42
N MET A 396 1.20 12.96 3.62
CA MET A 396 2.25 12.11 4.16
C MET A 396 2.34 12.11 5.68
N LYS A 397 2.07 13.25 6.33
CA LYS A 397 2.33 13.43 7.75
C LYS A 397 1.13 13.02 8.59
N VAL A 398 1.33 12.02 9.43
CA VAL A 398 0.31 11.38 10.25
C VAL A 398 0.69 11.44 11.74
N PRO A 399 -0.27 11.36 12.67
CA PRO A 399 0.03 11.35 14.10
C PRO A 399 0.86 10.11 14.49
N LEU A 400 1.67 10.25 15.54
CA LEU A 400 2.28 9.11 16.23
C LEU A 400 2.51 9.45 17.70
N ILE A 401 1.89 8.69 18.59
CA ILE A 401 2.06 8.79 20.04
C ILE A 401 2.25 7.38 20.60
N TYR A 402 3.32 7.19 21.39
CA TYR A 402 3.47 6.05 22.29
C TYR A 402 3.10 6.49 23.69
N SER A 403 2.16 5.83 24.35
CA SER A 403 1.70 6.20 25.68
C SER A 403 1.68 5.00 26.61
N ASN A 404 2.17 5.21 27.81
CA ASN A 404 2.04 4.35 28.97
C ASN A 404 2.44 5.16 30.22
N PRO A 405 1.61 5.25 31.29
CA PRO A 405 1.89 6.11 32.43
C PRO A 405 3.17 5.76 33.19
N GLN A 406 3.58 4.48 33.23
CA GLN A 406 4.78 4.03 33.90
C GLN A 406 6.06 4.34 33.10
N ILE A 407 6.01 4.16 31.77
CA ILE A 407 7.15 4.41 30.89
C ILE A 407 7.35 5.91 30.64
N PHE A 408 6.24 6.64 30.53
CA PHE A 408 6.22 8.07 30.24
C PHE A 408 5.44 8.84 31.31
N PRO A 409 5.98 8.96 32.55
CA PRO A 409 5.28 9.66 33.63
C PRO A 409 5.10 11.17 33.40
N LYS A 410 5.72 11.68 32.33
CA LYS A 410 5.62 13.07 31.86
C LYS A 410 5.62 13.10 30.34
N PRO A 411 4.93 14.07 29.71
CA PRO A 411 4.90 14.22 28.27
C PRO A 411 6.30 14.43 27.69
N ARG A 412 6.58 13.76 26.58
CA ARG A 412 7.82 13.87 25.81
C ARG A 412 7.51 14.13 24.34
N THR A 413 8.44 14.77 23.65
CA THR A 413 8.30 14.99 22.21
C THR A 413 9.63 14.71 21.49
N SER A 414 9.54 14.29 20.21
CA SER A 414 10.68 14.12 19.33
C SER A 414 10.41 14.78 17.97
N ASP A 415 11.45 15.45 17.43
CA ASP A 415 11.48 15.97 16.06
C ASP A 415 12.20 15.03 15.09
N ALA A 416 12.64 13.84 15.56
CA ALA A 416 13.27 12.86 14.70
C ALA A 416 12.30 12.41 13.59
N LEU A 417 12.86 12.19 12.40
CA LEU A 417 12.11 11.61 11.29
C LEU A 417 11.88 10.12 11.57
N VAL A 418 10.62 9.70 11.56
CA VAL A 418 10.18 8.31 11.61
C VAL A 418 9.07 8.09 10.60
N SER A 419 8.83 6.85 10.21
CA SER A 419 7.81 6.52 9.22
C SER A 419 7.22 5.13 9.45
N HIS A 420 6.13 4.81 8.80
CA HIS A 420 5.41 3.55 8.97
C HIS A 420 6.28 2.31 8.75
N VAL A 421 7.14 2.35 7.73
CA VAL A 421 8.04 1.22 7.44
C VAL A 421 8.98 0.91 8.61
N ASP A 422 9.19 1.87 9.53
CA ASP A 422 10.04 1.75 10.71
C ASP A 422 9.34 1.08 11.91
N LEU A 423 8.01 0.90 11.84
CA LEU A 423 7.22 0.42 12.98
C LEU A 423 7.56 -1.04 13.33
N VAL A 424 7.54 -1.95 12.35
CA VAL A 424 7.80 -3.38 12.58
C VAL A 424 9.19 -3.64 13.18
N PRO A 425 10.31 -3.12 12.63
CA PRO A 425 11.61 -3.28 13.25
C PRO A 425 11.70 -2.69 14.66
N THR A 426 10.96 -1.62 14.95
CA THR A 426 10.89 -0.99 16.27
C THR A 426 10.11 -1.86 17.26
N LEU A 427 8.93 -2.37 16.87
CA LEU A 427 8.16 -3.30 17.71
C LEU A 427 8.95 -4.59 17.99
N ALA A 428 9.60 -5.14 16.98
CA ALA A 428 10.45 -6.32 17.12
C ALA A 428 11.54 -6.14 18.18
N THR A 429 12.06 -4.93 18.35
CA THR A 429 13.07 -4.62 19.36
C THR A 429 12.43 -4.35 20.72
N LEU A 430 11.39 -3.53 20.78
CA LEU A 430 10.72 -3.16 22.03
C LEU A 430 10.11 -4.37 22.75
N PHE A 431 9.57 -5.31 22.00
CA PHE A 431 8.81 -6.45 22.52
C PHE A 431 9.55 -7.79 22.37
N GLY A 432 10.86 -7.75 22.10
CA GLY A 432 11.74 -8.91 22.24
C GLY A 432 11.57 -9.99 21.18
N ALA A 433 11.24 -9.63 19.95
CA ALA A 433 11.08 -10.59 18.88
C ALA A 433 12.35 -11.43 18.64
N PRO A 434 12.24 -12.77 18.56
CA PRO A 434 13.39 -13.63 18.30
C PRO A 434 13.98 -13.38 16.91
N SER A 435 15.25 -13.71 16.72
CA SER A 435 15.94 -13.51 15.44
C SER A 435 15.25 -14.22 14.26
N SER A 436 14.61 -15.36 14.50
CA SER A 436 13.84 -16.10 13.49
C SER A 436 12.61 -15.34 12.97
N ALA A 437 12.02 -14.47 13.79
CA ALA A 437 10.89 -13.62 13.40
C ALA A 437 11.31 -12.34 12.69
N ARG A 438 12.59 -11.95 12.78
CA ARG A 438 13.10 -10.74 12.14
C ARG A 438 13.32 -10.93 10.65
N ALA A 439 13.30 -9.83 9.90
CA ALA A 439 13.57 -9.78 8.48
C ALA A 439 14.55 -8.63 8.15
N ASN A 440 15.03 -8.58 6.91
CA ASN A 440 15.82 -7.45 6.41
C ASN A 440 14.87 -6.32 5.98
N TRP A 441 14.20 -5.72 6.97
CA TRP A 441 13.24 -4.65 6.73
C TRP A 441 13.86 -3.43 6.03
N ASN A 442 13.04 -2.73 5.29
CA ASN A 442 13.39 -1.43 4.73
C ASN A 442 13.45 -0.34 5.80
N GLY A 443 12.63 -0.47 6.83
CA GLY A 443 12.55 0.44 7.96
C GLY A 443 13.75 0.38 8.88
N VAL A 444 13.89 1.41 9.71
CA VAL A 444 14.91 1.51 10.75
C VAL A 444 14.27 1.40 12.13
N ASP A 445 14.96 0.73 13.03
CA ASP A 445 14.57 0.67 14.43
C ASP A 445 14.83 2.01 15.14
N TYR A 446 13.76 2.64 15.62
CA TYR A 446 13.84 3.88 16.41
C TYR A 446 13.56 3.70 17.91
N SER A 447 13.55 2.47 18.41
CA SER A 447 13.28 2.15 19.83
C SER A 447 14.11 2.99 20.79
N LYS A 448 15.38 3.26 20.46
CA LYS A 448 16.25 4.11 21.28
C LYS A 448 15.72 5.53 21.51
N LEU A 449 14.92 6.08 20.60
CA LEU A 449 14.31 7.40 20.77
C LEU A 449 13.20 7.38 21.82
N LEU A 450 12.50 6.26 21.98
CA LEU A 450 11.45 6.08 22.98
C LEU A 450 12.04 6.03 24.40
N VAL A 451 13.21 5.43 24.56
CA VAL A 451 13.93 5.38 25.85
C VAL A 451 14.62 6.70 26.14
N ASN A 452 15.29 7.30 25.17
CA ASN A 452 16.02 8.55 25.32
C ASN A 452 15.65 9.53 24.18
N PRO A 453 14.75 10.49 24.41
CA PRO A 453 14.32 11.46 23.38
C PRO A 453 15.45 12.36 22.88
N LYS A 454 16.59 12.43 23.62
CA LYS A 454 17.81 13.14 23.21
C LYS A 454 18.76 12.27 22.39
N ALA A 455 18.41 10.99 22.13
CA ALA A 455 19.20 10.14 21.27
C ALA A 455 19.32 10.74 19.87
N LYS A 456 20.45 10.46 19.21
CA LYS A 456 20.64 10.90 17.82
C LYS A 456 19.55 10.31 16.92
N ALA A 457 19.08 11.11 15.97
CA ALA A 457 18.16 10.66 14.94
C ALA A 457 18.64 9.35 14.29
N VAL A 458 17.72 8.46 13.98
CA VAL A 458 18.02 7.15 13.40
C VAL A 458 18.21 7.23 11.89
N GLN A 459 17.63 8.25 11.26
CA GLN A 459 17.70 8.48 9.82
C GLN A 459 17.63 9.98 9.53
N ASP A 460 18.11 10.37 8.33
CA ASP A 460 18.15 11.77 7.86
C ASP A 460 17.11 12.07 6.78
N TYR A 461 16.31 11.06 6.38
CA TYR A 461 15.21 11.20 5.42
C TYR A 461 14.17 10.09 5.64
N VAL A 462 12.97 10.34 5.19
CA VAL A 462 11.93 9.33 4.95
C VAL A 462 11.66 9.24 3.45
N MET A 463 11.26 8.04 2.99
CA MET A 463 10.90 7.79 1.61
C MET A 463 9.39 7.62 1.51
N PHE A 464 8.81 8.11 0.40
CA PHE A 464 7.41 7.90 0.08
C PHE A 464 7.28 7.54 -1.40
N THR A 465 6.37 6.60 -1.71
CA THR A 465 5.98 6.22 -3.07
C THR A 465 4.48 6.30 -3.26
N TYR A 466 4.08 6.51 -4.50
CA TYR A 466 2.69 6.40 -4.93
C TYR A 466 2.67 5.65 -6.27
N ASP A 467 2.03 4.50 -6.28
CA ASP A 467 2.00 3.60 -7.44
C ASP A 467 0.56 3.33 -7.93
N ASP A 468 -0.47 3.73 -7.18
CA ASP A 468 -1.89 3.50 -7.50
C ASP A 468 -2.39 4.44 -8.61
N TYR A 469 -2.02 4.14 -9.84
CA TYR A 469 -2.33 4.98 -11.00
C TYR A 469 -3.84 5.08 -11.33
N GLN A 470 -4.66 4.17 -10.82
CA GLN A 470 -6.12 4.16 -11.00
C GLN A 470 -6.88 4.80 -9.83
N SER A 471 -6.16 5.30 -8.82
CA SER A 471 -6.78 6.02 -7.69
C SER A 471 -7.73 5.17 -6.83
N GLY A 472 -7.47 3.87 -6.71
CA GLY A 472 -8.35 2.95 -6.00
C GLY A 472 -9.66 2.65 -6.74
N GLN A 473 -9.70 2.80 -8.07
CA GLN A 473 -10.92 2.56 -8.85
C GLN A 473 -10.64 1.73 -10.09
N ALA A 474 -11.50 0.77 -10.43
CA ALA A 474 -11.50 0.09 -11.73
C ALA A 474 -11.91 1.03 -12.88
N SER A 475 -12.36 2.23 -12.57
CA SER A 475 -12.75 3.22 -13.55
C SER A 475 -11.62 3.54 -14.53
N LYS A 476 -11.97 3.64 -15.82
CA LYS A 476 -11.06 4.14 -16.85
C LYS A 476 -10.77 5.64 -16.71
N LEU A 477 -11.43 6.33 -15.77
CA LEU A 477 -11.27 7.75 -15.49
C LEU A 477 -10.14 7.99 -14.48
N HIS A 478 -8.91 7.95 -14.95
CA HIS A 478 -7.73 8.24 -14.13
C HIS A 478 -6.72 9.11 -14.89
N PRO A 479 -5.82 9.83 -14.19
CA PRO A 479 -4.80 10.65 -14.84
C PRO A 479 -3.75 9.79 -15.53
N TYR A 480 -3.46 10.08 -16.79
CA TYR A 480 -2.38 9.45 -17.54
C TYR A 480 -1.07 10.23 -17.44
N GLY A 481 0.03 9.57 -17.77
CA GLY A 481 1.35 10.19 -17.88
C GLY A 481 2.25 9.93 -16.68
N ALA A 482 2.85 10.98 -16.13
CA ALA A 482 3.76 10.88 -14.97
C ALA A 482 2.95 10.75 -13.66
N ASN A 483 2.28 9.63 -13.47
CA ASN A 483 1.32 9.38 -12.39
C ASN A 483 1.87 8.50 -11.23
N HIS A 484 3.11 8.04 -11.32
CA HIS A 484 3.82 7.38 -10.22
C HIS A 484 4.75 8.37 -9.53
N ILE A 485 4.92 8.22 -8.21
CA ILE A 485 5.74 9.11 -7.40
C ILE A 485 6.80 8.32 -6.64
N SER A 486 8.01 8.86 -6.62
CA SER A 486 9.07 8.43 -5.74
C SER A 486 9.69 9.68 -5.11
N SER A 487 9.80 9.72 -3.79
CA SER A 487 10.22 10.93 -3.10
C SER A 487 11.09 10.67 -1.88
N ILE A 488 11.83 11.70 -1.48
CA ILE A 488 12.54 11.78 -0.20
C ILE A 488 12.18 13.08 0.53
N ARG A 489 11.99 12.98 1.84
CA ARG A 489 11.72 14.10 2.74
C ARG A 489 12.76 14.11 3.86
N GLU A 490 13.60 15.14 3.89
CA GLU A 490 14.55 15.46 4.96
C GLU A 490 13.95 16.52 5.89
N THR A 491 14.59 16.85 7.00
CA THR A 491 14.07 17.84 7.98
C THR A 491 13.72 19.19 7.36
N ARG A 492 14.49 19.66 6.37
CA ARG A 492 14.26 20.94 5.72
C ARG A 492 13.79 20.82 4.28
N TRP A 493 14.33 19.86 3.56
CA TRP A 493 14.13 19.75 2.12
C TRP A 493 13.34 18.52 1.76
N LYS A 494 12.51 18.61 0.75
CA LYS A 494 11.87 17.43 0.14
C LYS A 494 11.91 17.54 -1.38
N LEU A 495 12.00 16.38 -2.03
CA LEU A 495 12.01 16.24 -3.48
C LEU A 495 11.21 15.01 -3.89
N ALA A 496 10.35 15.19 -4.88
CA ALA A 496 9.68 14.11 -5.57
C ALA A 496 10.01 14.08 -7.06
N ARG A 497 10.08 12.88 -7.59
CA ARG A 497 10.06 12.57 -9.02
C ARG A 497 8.71 11.94 -9.34
N TYR A 498 8.00 12.57 -10.28
CA TYR A 498 6.81 12.02 -10.91
C TYR A 498 7.23 11.39 -12.22
N TYR A 499 6.82 10.16 -12.47
CA TYR A 499 7.28 9.43 -13.65
C TYR A 499 6.19 8.57 -14.25
N ASP A 500 6.32 8.35 -15.54
CA ASP A 500 5.54 7.38 -16.29
C ASP A 500 6.32 6.06 -16.30
N PRO A 501 5.77 4.96 -15.77
CA PRO A 501 6.45 3.66 -15.78
C PRO A 501 6.68 3.11 -17.19
N LEU A 502 5.90 3.57 -18.20
CA LEU A 502 6.09 3.26 -19.60
C LEU A 502 7.23 4.05 -20.26
N GLY A 503 7.61 5.20 -19.65
CA GLY A 503 8.62 6.09 -20.22
C GLY A 503 8.17 6.88 -21.44
N LEU A 504 6.86 6.99 -21.68
CA LEU A 504 6.30 7.70 -22.83
C LEU A 504 6.32 9.22 -22.65
N VAL A 505 6.29 9.67 -21.40
CA VAL A 505 6.40 11.09 -21.06
C VAL A 505 7.59 11.37 -20.15
N PRO A 506 8.19 12.58 -20.25
CA PRO A 506 9.29 12.98 -19.37
C PRO A 506 8.87 13.04 -17.90
N ALA A 507 9.79 12.69 -17.00
CA ALA A 507 9.58 12.85 -15.57
C ALA A 507 9.47 14.33 -15.17
N GLU A 508 8.54 14.61 -14.26
CA GLU A 508 8.33 15.91 -13.63
C GLU A 508 8.85 15.87 -12.18
N TYR A 509 9.12 17.04 -11.61
CA TYR A 509 9.73 17.14 -10.29
C TYR A 509 9.08 18.21 -9.43
N GLU A 510 8.99 17.95 -8.14
CA GLU A 510 8.69 18.95 -7.10
C GLU A 510 9.80 19.00 -6.07
N MET A 511 10.13 20.20 -5.60
CA MET A 511 11.09 20.43 -4.53
C MET A 511 10.64 21.59 -3.64
N TYR A 512 10.73 21.39 -2.32
CA TYR A 512 10.34 22.41 -1.33
C TYR A 512 11.41 22.63 -0.27
N ASP A 513 11.52 23.88 0.20
CA ASP A 513 12.26 24.31 1.39
C ASP A 513 11.27 24.52 2.54
N LEU A 514 10.96 23.47 3.29
CA LEU A 514 9.94 23.47 4.34
C LEU A 514 10.20 24.48 5.46
N GLN A 515 11.45 24.94 5.62
CA GLN A 515 11.77 25.98 6.58
C GLN A 515 11.28 27.36 6.12
N ARG A 516 11.23 27.62 4.82
CA ARG A 516 10.85 28.89 4.22
C ARG A 516 9.47 28.88 3.58
N ASP A 517 9.00 27.71 3.23
CA ASP A 517 7.75 27.46 2.55
C ASP A 517 7.08 26.19 3.16
N PRO A 518 6.64 26.28 4.42
CA PRO A 518 6.02 25.15 5.12
C PRO A 518 4.68 24.72 4.51
N SER A 519 4.06 25.59 3.69
CA SER A 519 2.80 25.30 2.99
C SER A 519 3.03 24.82 1.54
N GLU A 520 4.26 24.51 1.15
CA GLU A 520 4.63 23.89 -0.13
C GLU A 520 4.06 24.56 -1.40
N LYS A 521 3.89 25.88 -1.34
CA LYS A 521 3.35 26.68 -2.45
C LYS A 521 4.31 26.80 -3.62
N LYS A 522 5.62 26.88 -3.34
CA LYS A 522 6.63 27.27 -4.30
C LYS A 522 7.46 26.07 -4.77
N ASN A 523 7.05 25.43 -5.87
CA ASN A 523 7.84 24.36 -6.47
C ASN A 523 9.19 24.88 -7.00
N LEU A 524 10.27 24.61 -6.28
CA LEU A 524 11.64 25.00 -6.66
C LEU A 524 12.18 24.15 -7.83
N ALA A 525 11.53 23.04 -8.18
CA ALA A 525 11.90 22.20 -9.31
C ALA A 525 11.14 22.54 -10.60
N ALA A 526 10.17 23.45 -10.55
CA ALA A 526 9.35 23.81 -11.70
C ALA A 526 10.19 24.23 -12.91
N PRO A 527 9.78 23.89 -14.13
CA PRO A 527 10.42 24.35 -15.36
C PRO A 527 10.52 25.89 -15.39
N GLY A 528 11.68 26.42 -15.74
CA GLY A 528 11.93 27.87 -15.79
C GLY A 528 12.14 28.55 -14.44
N PHE A 529 11.99 27.85 -13.29
CA PHE A 529 12.25 28.46 -11.98
C PHE A 529 13.74 28.80 -11.79
N ARG A 530 14.01 30.07 -11.45
CA ARG A 530 15.38 30.54 -11.18
C ARG A 530 15.76 30.25 -9.72
N ARG A 531 16.50 29.15 -9.52
CA ARG A 531 17.02 28.75 -8.22
C ARG A 531 18.20 29.60 -7.78
N SER A 532 18.26 29.97 -6.50
CA SER A 532 19.48 30.49 -5.90
C SER A 532 20.61 29.45 -5.91
N SER A 533 21.85 29.85 -5.66
CA SER A 533 22.99 28.93 -5.60
C SER A 533 22.79 27.80 -4.58
N LEU A 534 22.20 28.11 -3.41
CA LEU A 534 21.84 27.11 -2.40
C LEU A 534 20.79 26.13 -2.96
N GLN A 535 19.68 26.65 -3.47
CA GLN A 535 18.59 25.82 -4.01
C GLN A 535 19.07 24.93 -5.17
N GLN A 536 19.97 25.44 -6.01
CA GLN A 536 20.54 24.67 -7.12
C GLN A 536 21.46 23.53 -6.63
N ARG A 537 22.27 23.77 -5.57
CA ARG A 537 23.09 22.73 -4.95
C ARG A 537 22.20 21.65 -4.32
N GLU A 538 21.17 22.05 -3.57
CA GLU A 538 20.24 21.14 -2.92
C GLU A 538 19.43 20.32 -3.94
N TYR A 539 18.97 20.94 -5.02
CA TYR A 539 18.27 20.22 -6.11
C TYR A 539 19.15 19.12 -6.72
N LYS A 540 20.41 19.41 -7.01
CA LYS A 540 21.35 18.40 -7.52
C LYS A 540 21.62 17.29 -6.50
N ARG A 541 21.84 17.67 -5.24
CA ARG A 541 22.11 16.74 -4.14
C ARG A 541 20.92 15.79 -3.91
N LEU A 542 19.73 16.34 -3.81
CA LEU A 542 18.50 15.57 -3.57
C LEU A 542 18.17 14.63 -4.75
N LYS A 543 18.35 15.07 -6.00
CA LYS A 543 18.18 14.19 -7.17
C LYS A 543 19.14 13.01 -7.10
N ALA A 544 20.42 13.25 -6.84
CA ALA A 544 21.41 12.18 -6.72
C ALA A 544 21.11 11.25 -5.52
N LYS A 545 20.62 11.81 -4.39
CA LYS A 545 20.19 11.02 -3.23
C LYS A 545 18.97 10.16 -3.57
N LEU A 546 17.94 10.73 -4.20
CA LEU A 546 16.74 10.02 -4.60
C LEU A 546 17.07 8.84 -5.52
N THR A 547 17.85 9.06 -6.59
CA THR A 547 18.28 7.98 -7.50
C THR A 547 18.97 6.83 -6.75
N ARG A 548 19.86 7.15 -5.79
CA ARG A 548 20.54 6.13 -4.98
C ARG A 548 19.57 5.39 -4.05
N VAL A 549 18.63 6.11 -3.43
CA VAL A 549 17.62 5.54 -2.53
C VAL A 549 16.66 4.65 -3.30
N GLU A 550 16.19 5.06 -4.48
CA GLU A 550 15.38 4.23 -5.37
C GLU A 550 16.09 2.91 -5.70
N ALA A 551 17.37 2.99 -6.08
CA ALA A 551 18.14 1.79 -6.43
C ALA A 551 18.36 0.82 -5.26
N THR A 552 18.37 1.31 -4.02
CA THR A 552 18.68 0.50 -2.84
C THR A 552 17.45 0.07 -2.03
N ARG A 553 16.34 0.83 -2.10
CA ARG A 553 15.15 0.59 -1.27
C ARG A 553 13.91 0.15 -2.04
N LEU A 554 13.86 0.37 -3.37
CA LEU A 554 12.71 -0.02 -4.19
C LEU A 554 12.99 -1.25 -5.06
N GLY A 555 14.11 -1.92 -4.87
CA GLY A 555 14.34 -3.22 -5.50
C GLY A 555 13.36 -4.26 -4.92
N PRO A 556 12.76 -5.11 -5.76
CA PRO A 556 11.92 -6.20 -5.26
C PRO A 556 12.72 -7.16 -4.39
N ILE A 557 12.06 -7.91 -3.52
CA ILE A 557 12.70 -9.01 -2.78
C ILE A 557 12.99 -10.12 -3.79
N PRO A 558 14.26 -10.52 -3.97
CA PRO A 558 14.60 -11.59 -4.90
C PRO A 558 13.91 -12.89 -4.53
N GLY A 559 13.31 -13.57 -5.50
CA GLY A 559 12.58 -14.81 -5.31
C GLY A 559 11.08 -14.64 -5.04
N THR A 560 10.59 -13.41 -4.88
CA THR A 560 9.13 -13.19 -4.81
C THR A 560 8.48 -13.73 -6.07
N ALA A 561 7.53 -14.64 -5.89
CA ALA A 561 6.78 -15.26 -6.99
C ALA A 561 5.72 -14.29 -7.52
N GLN A 562 5.46 -14.36 -8.81
CA GLN A 562 4.41 -13.64 -9.51
C GLN A 562 3.72 -14.60 -10.47
N THR A 563 2.44 -14.84 -10.27
CA THR A 563 1.62 -15.58 -11.24
C THR A 563 1.45 -14.76 -12.51
N ILE A 564 1.62 -15.41 -13.64
CA ILE A 564 1.32 -14.87 -14.97
C ILE A 564 0.11 -15.63 -15.49
N ASN A 565 -0.96 -14.91 -15.71
CA ASN A 565 -2.18 -15.41 -16.35
C ASN A 565 -2.78 -14.29 -17.18
N MET A 566 -2.48 -14.27 -18.46
CA MET A 566 -2.82 -13.18 -19.37
C MET A 566 -3.43 -13.71 -20.64
N THR A 567 -4.44 -13.02 -21.12
CA THR A 567 -5.00 -13.18 -22.44
C THR A 567 -4.76 -11.92 -23.27
N ALA A 568 -4.66 -12.06 -24.59
CA ALA A 568 -4.57 -10.91 -25.49
C ALA A 568 -5.30 -11.20 -26.78
N SER A 569 -5.95 -10.16 -27.33
CA SER A 569 -6.53 -10.18 -28.67
C SER A 569 -5.71 -9.28 -29.57
N THR A 570 -5.24 -9.80 -30.69
CA THR A 570 -4.32 -9.12 -31.60
C THR A 570 -4.80 -9.16 -33.05
N ALA A 571 -4.31 -8.22 -33.84
CA ALA A 571 -4.42 -8.26 -35.28
C ALA A 571 -3.10 -7.86 -35.92
N GLN A 572 -2.77 -8.49 -37.03
CA GLN A 572 -1.56 -8.24 -37.80
C GLN A 572 -1.57 -6.85 -38.43
N THR A 573 -0.59 -6.04 -38.11
CA THR A 573 -0.46 -4.65 -38.58
C THR A 573 0.60 -4.49 -39.67
N LYS A 574 1.55 -5.43 -39.73
CA LYS A 574 2.60 -5.48 -40.76
C LYS A 574 2.81 -6.90 -41.21
N ASN A 575 2.86 -7.09 -42.52
CA ASN A 575 3.21 -8.33 -43.15
C ASN A 575 4.36 -8.09 -44.14
N SER A 576 5.37 -8.91 -44.12
CA SER A 576 6.45 -8.82 -45.09
C SER A 576 6.63 -10.16 -45.82
N LYS A 577 7.01 -10.09 -47.09
CA LYS A 577 7.38 -11.25 -47.91
C LYS A 577 8.54 -12.08 -47.29
N THR A 578 9.14 -11.62 -46.20
CA THR A 578 10.27 -12.27 -45.49
C THR A 578 9.85 -12.94 -44.20
N PHE A 579 8.56 -13.29 -44.04
CA PHE A 579 8.00 -13.96 -42.84
C PHE A 579 8.23 -13.18 -41.55
N LYS A 580 8.19 -11.85 -41.63
CA LYS A 580 8.24 -10.94 -40.48
C LYS A 580 6.89 -10.27 -40.34
N PHE A 581 6.29 -10.39 -39.18
CA PHE A 581 4.96 -9.89 -38.89
C PHE A 581 5.00 -9.04 -37.63
N THR A 582 4.04 -8.13 -37.50
CA THR A 582 3.83 -7.37 -36.27
C THR A 582 2.36 -7.43 -35.90
N ASP A 583 2.06 -8.03 -34.75
CA ASP A 583 0.71 -8.13 -34.20
C ASP A 583 0.55 -7.10 -33.09
N LYS A 584 -0.58 -6.42 -33.10
CA LYS A 584 -0.95 -5.40 -32.11
C LYS A 584 -2.35 -5.66 -31.61
N GLY A 585 -2.52 -5.43 -30.32
CA GLY A 585 -3.83 -5.56 -29.71
C GLY A 585 -3.86 -5.14 -28.25
N THR A 586 -4.86 -5.63 -27.57
CA THR A 586 -5.04 -5.42 -26.13
C THR A 586 -4.70 -6.69 -25.38
N CYS A 587 -4.33 -6.56 -24.12
CA CYS A 587 -4.16 -7.67 -23.20
C CYS A 587 -4.86 -7.38 -21.88
N ILE A 588 -5.21 -8.46 -21.16
CA ILE A 588 -5.82 -8.40 -19.86
C ILE A 588 -5.32 -9.55 -19.00
N GLY A 589 -5.24 -9.37 -17.69
CA GLY A 589 -4.85 -10.42 -16.74
C GLY A 589 -3.65 -10.06 -15.87
N MET A 590 -3.20 -11.05 -15.10
CA MET A 590 -2.11 -10.88 -14.12
C MET A 590 -0.73 -10.95 -14.78
N PRO A 591 0.20 -10.04 -14.44
CA PRO A 591 0.10 -8.98 -13.41
C PRO A 591 -0.23 -7.60 -13.97
N THR A 592 -0.54 -7.46 -15.25
CA THR A 592 -0.64 -6.14 -15.91
C THR A 592 -1.99 -5.46 -15.72
N GLY A 593 -3.06 -6.20 -15.39
CA GLY A 593 -4.41 -5.72 -15.59
C GLY A 593 -4.68 -5.48 -17.07
N SER A 594 -5.59 -4.56 -17.40
CA SER A 594 -5.85 -4.15 -18.80
C SER A 594 -4.67 -3.38 -19.40
N GLY A 595 -4.30 -3.72 -20.63
CA GLY A 595 -3.14 -3.15 -21.29
C GLY A 595 -3.11 -3.36 -22.80
N ASN A 596 -1.91 -3.21 -23.37
CA ASN A 596 -1.67 -3.40 -24.79
C ASN A 596 -0.60 -4.44 -25.04
N THR A 597 -0.75 -5.17 -26.13
CA THR A 597 0.20 -6.18 -26.63
C THR A 597 0.80 -5.73 -27.96
N LEU A 598 2.10 -5.99 -28.10
CA LEU A 598 2.84 -5.85 -29.34
C LEU A 598 3.78 -7.05 -29.48
N ILE A 599 3.69 -7.77 -30.61
CA ILE A 599 4.61 -8.88 -30.90
C ILE A 599 5.22 -8.69 -32.29
N ASP A 600 6.54 -8.68 -32.33
CA ASP A 600 7.29 -8.69 -33.59
C ASP A 600 7.79 -10.12 -33.86
N TRP A 601 7.15 -10.79 -34.80
CA TRP A 601 7.43 -12.17 -35.20
C TRP A 601 8.47 -12.28 -36.30
N VAL A 602 9.28 -13.33 -36.22
CA VAL A 602 10.10 -13.88 -37.31
C VAL A 602 9.80 -15.37 -37.39
N LEU A 603 9.14 -15.80 -38.44
CA LEU A 603 8.77 -17.21 -38.67
C LEU A 603 9.72 -17.89 -39.64
N ASP A 604 9.93 -19.20 -39.45
CA ASP A 604 10.65 -20.11 -40.37
C ASP A 604 9.67 -21.19 -40.85
N PRO A 605 8.99 -20.98 -41.98
CA PRO A 605 7.98 -21.93 -42.46
C PRO A 605 8.59 -23.29 -42.84
N ALA A 606 9.86 -23.32 -43.23
CA ALA A 606 10.52 -24.58 -43.58
C ALA A 606 10.72 -25.52 -42.37
N LYS A 607 10.77 -24.92 -41.18
CA LYS A 607 10.91 -25.67 -39.90
C LYS A 607 9.63 -25.69 -39.08
N GLY A 608 8.60 -24.93 -39.47
CA GLY A 608 7.39 -24.75 -38.67
C GLY A 608 7.68 -24.10 -37.30
N THR A 609 8.65 -23.16 -37.23
CA THR A 609 9.08 -22.52 -35.99
C THR A 609 9.09 -21.01 -36.09
N GLY A 610 9.01 -20.32 -34.95
CA GLY A 610 9.07 -18.86 -34.91
C GLY A 610 9.64 -18.31 -33.60
N VAL A 611 10.07 -17.05 -33.70
CA VAL A 611 10.52 -16.26 -32.54
C VAL A 611 9.78 -14.92 -32.55
N GLY A 612 9.10 -14.60 -31.46
CA GLY A 612 8.39 -13.35 -31.26
C GLY A 612 9.03 -12.50 -30.15
N LYS A 613 9.25 -11.22 -30.42
CA LYS A 613 9.56 -10.24 -29.36
C LYS A 613 8.27 -9.69 -28.82
N VAL A 614 7.94 -10.06 -27.59
CA VAL A 614 6.70 -9.70 -26.91
C VAL A 614 6.91 -8.45 -26.07
N THR A 615 5.99 -7.49 -26.17
CA THR A 615 5.89 -6.33 -25.28
C THR A 615 4.46 -6.22 -24.79
N LEU A 616 4.28 -6.34 -23.48
CA LEU A 616 3.02 -6.10 -22.78
C LEU A 616 3.17 -4.79 -22.03
N SER A 617 2.16 -3.93 -22.06
CA SER A 617 2.22 -2.60 -21.46
C SER A 617 0.90 -2.21 -20.80
N SER A 618 0.97 -1.65 -19.58
CA SER A 618 -0.18 -1.11 -18.85
C SER A 618 0.22 0.14 -18.08
N GLY A 619 -0.72 0.72 -17.33
CA GLY A 619 -0.41 1.82 -16.40
C GLY A 619 0.64 1.47 -15.36
N ALA A 620 0.80 0.18 -15.02
CA ALA A 620 1.79 -0.32 -14.07
C ALA A 620 3.22 -0.40 -14.65
N GLY A 621 3.39 -0.52 -15.97
CA GLY A 621 4.71 -0.61 -16.61
C GLY A 621 4.75 -1.47 -17.87
N LEU A 622 5.96 -1.89 -18.23
CA LEU A 622 6.25 -2.76 -19.39
C LEU A 622 6.78 -4.12 -18.94
N ILE A 623 6.33 -5.17 -19.60
CA ILE A 623 6.97 -6.50 -19.58
C ILE A 623 7.49 -6.77 -21.01
N LYS A 624 8.79 -7.09 -21.13
CA LYS A 624 9.39 -7.51 -22.40
C LYS A 624 9.83 -8.94 -22.32
N GLY A 625 9.54 -9.70 -23.36
CA GLY A 625 9.88 -11.11 -23.43
C GLY A 625 10.21 -11.58 -24.84
N VAL A 626 10.55 -12.86 -24.91
CA VAL A 626 10.79 -13.57 -26.17
C VAL A 626 9.99 -14.86 -26.14
N ALA A 627 9.05 -15.00 -27.08
CA ALA A 627 8.35 -16.24 -27.34
C ALA A 627 9.11 -17.08 -28.36
N LYS A 628 9.24 -18.38 -28.10
CA LYS A 628 9.75 -19.38 -29.05
C LYS A 628 8.66 -20.40 -29.28
N ILE A 629 8.22 -20.54 -30.50
CA ILE A 629 7.03 -21.33 -30.85
C ILE A 629 7.30 -22.33 -31.97
N THR A 630 6.44 -23.32 -32.03
CA THR A 630 6.13 -24.08 -33.24
C THR A 630 4.76 -23.66 -33.71
N PHE A 631 4.49 -23.77 -35.02
CA PHE A 631 3.18 -23.45 -35.56
C PHE A 631 2.67 -24.49 -36.54
N VAL A 632 1.34 -24.65 -36.58
CA VAL A 632 0.63 -25.52 -37.49
C VAL A 632 -0.47 -24.67 -38.14
N ALA A 633 -0.58 -24.74 -39.46
CA ALA A 633 -1.64 -24.10 -40.20
C ALA A 633 -2.62 -25.16 -40.73
N ASP A 634 -3.90 -24.97 -40.47
CA ASP A 634 -5.01 -25.71 -41.03
C ASP A 634 -5.76 -24.84 -42.04
N THR A 635 -5.48 -25.06 -43.31
CA THR A 635 -6.10 -24.28 -44.41
C THR A 635 -7.58 -24.60 -44.63
N ALA A 636 -8.05 -25.73 -44.16
CA ALA A 636 -9.45 -26.11 -44.23
C ALA A 636 -10.30 -25.43 -43.15
N ALA A 637 -9.70 -25.22 -41.98
CA ALA A 637 -10.33 -24.53 -40.87
C ALA A 637 -10.05 -23.02 -40.86
N ASP A 638 -9.28 -22.49 -41.80
CA ASP A 638 -8.78 -21.10 -41.79
C ASP A 638 -8.09 -20.72 -40.48
N LEU A 639 -7.26 -21.62 -39.93
CA LEU A 639 -6.69 -21.51 -38.61
C LEU A 639 -5.16 -21.70 -38.64
N ILE A 640 -4.45 -20.88 -37.87
CA ILE A 640 -3.05 -21.11 -37.50
C ILE A 640 -2.94 -21.17 -35.97
N THR A 641 -2.24 -22.17 -35.47
CA THR A 641 -1.99 -22.32 -34.03
C THR A 641 -0.49 -22.25 -33.76
N LEU A 642 -0.08 -21.35 -32.88
CA LEU A 642 1.29 -21.17 -32.41
C LEU A 642 1.36 -21.64 -30.97
N THR A 643 2.23 -22.60 -30.69
CA THR A 643 2.43 -23.13 -29.32
C THR A 643 3.89 -23.12 -28.95
N GLY A 644 4.19 -22.79 -27.71
CA GLY A 644 5.56 -22.78 -27.25
C GLY A 644 5.77 -22.17 -25.88
N THR A 645 6.92 -21.54 -25.70
CA THR A 645 7.28 -20.93 -24.42
C THR A 645 7.68 -19.47 -24.58
N MET A 646 7.37 -18.67 -23.56
CA MET A 646 7.84 -17.29 -23.46
C MET A 646 8.77 -17.13 -22.26
N SER A 647 9.85 -16.38 -22.46
CA SER A 647 10.71 -15.91 -21.38
C SER A 647 10.49 -14.42 -21.15
N ILE A 648 10.45 -13.97 -19.89
CA ILE A 648 10.48 -12.53 -19.53
C ILE A 648 11.94 -12.10 -19.41
N THR A 649 12.34 -11.12 -20.22
CA THR A 649 13.74 -10.64 -20.29
C THR A 649 13.97 -9.36 -19.51
N SER A 650 12.95 -8.50 -19.39
CA SER A 650 13.00 -7.26 -18.60
C SER A 650 11.61 -6.73 -18.29
N GLY A 651 11.53 -5.91 -17.22
CA GLY A 651 10.35 -5.15 -16.85
C GLY A 651 10.70 -3.73 -16.41
N THR A 652 9.74 -2.83 -16.49
CA THR A 652 9.83 -1.44 -15.98
C THR A 652 8.67 -1.16 -15.02
N GLY A 653 8.72 -0.05 -14.32
CA GLY A 653 7.69 0.27 -13.33
C GLY A 653 7.58 -0.81 -12.28
N ASP A 654 6.39 -1.31 -12.07
CA ASP A 654 6.06 -2.35 -11.09
C ASP A 654 6.67 -3.71 -11.44
N PHE A 655 6.99 -3.92 -12.71
CA PHE A 655 7.58 -5.18 -13.20
C PHE A 655 9.12 -5.17 -13.23
N ARG A 656 9.76 -4.16 -12.64
CA ARG A 656 11.22 -4.09 -12.56
C ARG A 656 11.78 -5.33 -11.84
N GLY A 657 12.67 -6.04 -12.49
CA GLY A 657 13.28 -7.27 -11.96
C GLY A 657 12.48 -8.54 -12.22
N LEU A 658 11.28 -8.47 -12.81
CA LEU A 658 10.49 -9.65 -13.16
C LEU A 658 11.18 -10.48 -14.24
N LYS A 659 11.28 -11.80 -14.01
CA LYS A 659 11.92 -12.77 -14.91
C LYS A 659 11.12 -14.07 -14.94
N ALA A 660 11.09 -14.67 -16.11
CA ALA A 660 10.61 -16.04 -16.31
C ALA A 660 11.43 -16.70 -17.42
N SER A 661 11.64 -18.01 -17.34
CA SER A 661 12.38 -18.77 -18.36
C SER A 661 11.48 -19.57 -19.30
N ALA A 662 10.28 -19.94 -18.86
CA ALA A 662 9.40 -20.86 -19.59
C ALA A 662 7.92 -20.69 -19.17
N LEU A 663 7.31 -19.56 -19.56
CA LEU A 663 5.85 -19.43 -19.52
C LEU A 663 5.25 -20.19 -20.68
N THR A 664 4.09 -20.79 -20.51
CA THR A 664 3.32 -21.35 -21.62
C THR A 664 2.81 -20.22 -22.50
N PHE A 665 3.00 -20.34 -23.81
CA PHE A 665 2.51 -19.40 -24.82
C PHE A 665 1.70 -20.15 -25.84
N VAL A 666 0.45 -19.74 -26.04
CA VAL A 666 -0.45 -20.27 -27.07
C VAL A 666 -1.10 -19.09 -27.80
N GLU A 667 -1.13 -19.15 -29.11
CA GLU A 667 -1.85 -18.20 -29.94
C GLU A 667 -2.64 -18.97 -31.00
N THR A 668 -3.88 -18.59 -31.20
CA THR A 668 -4.71 -19.04 -32.33
C THR A 668 -5.09 -17.81 -33.16
N ASP A 669 -4.99 -17.90 -34.48
CA ASP A 669 -5.37 -16.80 -35.37
C ASP A 669 -5.95 -17.39 -36.66
N ASN A 670 -6.72 -16.60 -37.43
CA ASN A 670 -7.04 -16.96 -38.78
C ASN A 670 -5.82 -16.79 -39.72
N LEU A 671 -5.83 -17.42 -40.87
CA LEU A 671 -4.70 -17.36 -41.80
C LEU A 671 -4.45 -15.96 -42.40
N ALA A 672 -5.41 -15.06 -42.27
CA ALA A 672 -5.27 -13.64 -42.64
C ALA A 672 -4.58 -12.82 -41.52
N GLY A 673 -4.43 -13.36 -40.30
CA GLY A 673 -3.82 -12.68 -39.18
C GLY A 673 -4.67 -11.54 -38.60
N THR A 674 -5.98 -11.67 -38.61
CA THR A 674 -6.89 -10.57 -38.22
C THR A 674 -7.59 -10.82 -36.89
N ASP A 675 -7.48 -12.00 -36.31
CA ASP A 675 -8.19 -12.40 -35.08
C ASP A 675 -7.33 -13.30 -34.19
N GLY A 676 -6.17 -12.80 -33.80
CA GLY A 676 -5.25 -13.49 -32.92
C GLY A 676 -5.73 -13.51 -31.46
N GLN A 677 -5.84 -14.71 -30.90
CA GLN A 677 -6.17 -14.93 -29.49
C GLN A 677 -4.97 -15.58 -28.79
N ILE A 678 -4.43 -14.91 -27.79
CA ILE A 678 -3.18 -15.31 -27.11
C ILE A 678 -3.48 -15.61 -25.65
N THR A 679 -2.86 -16.70 -25.15
CA THR A 679 -2.82 -17.02 -23.72
C THR A 679 -1.36 -17.17 -23.28
N ILE A 680 -0.99 -16.54 -22.15
CA ILE A 680 0.34 -16.63 -21.55
C ILE A 680 0.16 -16.98 -20.07
N THR A 681 0.61 -18.16 -19.67
CA THR A 681 0.43 -18.67 -18.29
C THR A 681 1.71 -19.22 -17.69
N GLY A 682 1.79 -19.20 -16.35
CA GLY A 682 2.88 -19.77 -15.59
C GLY A 682 3.32 -18.89 -14.42
N ASN A 683 4.54 -19.10 -13.97
CA ASN A 683 5.12 -18.37 -12.85
C ASN A 683 6.39 -17.61 -13.26
N ALA A 684 6.49 -16.40 -12.78
CA ALA A 684 7.68 -15.56 -12.85
C ALA A 684 8.20 -15.27 -11.45
N THR A 685 9.43 -14.79 -11.36
CA THR A 685 10.02 -14.37 -10.07
C THR A 685 10.73 -13.03 -10.23
N TYR A 686 10.73 -12.26 -9.17
CA TYR A 686 11.53 -11.04 -9.12
C TYR A 686 13.00 -11.38 -8.84
N GLN A 687 13.90 -10.76 -9.59
CA GLN A 687 15.36 -10.90 -9.45
C GLN A 687 15.99 -9.51 -9.22
N LYS A 688 17.23 -9.48 -8.74
CA LYS A 688 17.97 -8.24 -8.53
C LYS A 688 18.21 -7.48 -9.83
#